data_4a45fd76e4efd0ce03cee4fff3aa7e8e
#
_entry.id   4a45fd76e4efd0ce03cee4fff3aa7e8e
#
_cell.length_a   1.000
_cell.length_b   1.000
_cell.length_c   1.000
_cell.angle_alpha   90.00
_cell.angle_beta   90.00
_cell.angle_gamma   90.00
#
_symmetry.space_group_name_H-M   'P 1'
#
loop_
_entity.id
_entity.type
_entity.pdbx_description
1 polymer ?
#
loop_
_entity_poly.entity_id
_entity_poly.type
_entity_poly.pdbx_seq_one_letter_code
_entity_poly.pdbx_strand_id
1 'polypeptide(L)'
;MSLEQKISQKLNQYPQIKKGIKRAYQRVNYALSSKKTSEGNIIRVSPDEPHEYFFGYYDKSPEDITGRYILCLKVENTWSETAPVEPAEILLIDTEKAETDPERVKTIAVTHTWNVQQGCMMQWLGPEYDRRIIYNDFRNGRFCSVILDVFSGEERELCMPVYSVSQDGTFALTLDFARLHRLRPGYGYSNLEETTKDQKLPDSAAIWKLDLVCNTAEPVLKYTDFYAFETREEMIGAEHKVNHIMISPDGKRFMVLHRWFVSQRKYTRLVTVNIDGTEMYNLSDDDMVSHCWWKDDQTIIAFENKKGTGAGYYEMTDQTQEYRRLWPHISSDGHPSVSPDGRLVVTDTYPNRNRMAILKVLNDDFNVVIARVFAPFKYDNDTRCDLHPRWSRDGKKIYFDSVFEGHRGLYTVPVDHIRFAYGEDTGTKLKKTDHPRIRIVYLMTSCKKVGPTQQTLNIIKNLDQDVFEPILITLYDEEEDSRMADYLPYVSAHYLVKTGKKSILTGSDKALRKKLEELHPDLIHTVGVFPDYAVSRIGKYKQVHTLRNYVYDDYPAKYGKVRGNILAGLQIYAMKHSSKTITCSESLSHIYHEKLKMDFDYIRNGVDVDQYSAADKEEKARLRHQLDLPASGFIFVYTGQFIPRKNIPFLLENYVKRFANDKNVYLLMLGDGPELEPLKKQYQKYDRIIFRGNVSNVNEYLNACDVYVSASKSEGLPNGVLEAMACGIPVILSDIVQHQEIYEADAGIGYLFKLNDGEDLITGMDQIYTSGKAEEQGRIACETAHMYFSAPKMSKQYQEVYQKIAGRKNHG
;
A
#
# COMPACT_ATOMS: atom_id res chain seq x y z
N MET A 1 0.28 -24.62 5.88
CA MET A 1 0.32 -23.83 7.14
C MET A 1 1.77 -23.68 7.56
N SER A 2 2.20 -22.43 7.82
CA SER A 2 3.54 -22.14 8.35
C SER A 2 3.70 -22.72 9.77
N LEU A 3 4.95 -22.89 10.22
CA LEU A 3 5.23 -23.32 11.61
C LEU A 3 4.59 -22.37 12.63
N GLU A 4 4.60 -21.07 12.34
CA GLU A 4 3.95 -20.02 13.15
C GLU A 4 2.43 -20.23 13.28
N GLN A 5 1.76 -20.60 12.19
CA GLN A 5 0.32 -20.90 12.21
C GLN A 5 0.00 -22.14 13.06
N LYS A 6 0.84 -23.18 13.01
CA LYS A 6 0.69 -24.39 13.84
C LYS A 6 0.90 -24.10 15.33
N ILE A 7 1.90 -23.28 15.67
CA ILE A 7 2.16 -22.85 17.05
C ILE A 7 1.02 -21.96 17.55
N SER A 8 0.55 -21.04 16.74
CA SER A 8 -0.58 -20.16 17.06
C SER A 8 -1.88 -20.94 17.32
N GLN A 9 -2.16 -22.00 16.56
CA GLN A 9 -3.32 -22.87 16.80
C GLN A 9 -3.23 -23.64 18.12
N LYS A 10 -2.05 -24.19 18.46
CA LYS A 10 -1.85 -24.87 19.75
C LYS A 10 -1.99 -23.94 20.95
N LEU A 11 -1.62 -22.67 20.80
CA LEU A 11 -1.71 -21.65 21.85
C LEU A 11 -3.11 -21.02 21.99
N ASN A 12 -4.07 -21.36 21.14
CA ASN A 12 -5.44 -20.84 21.23
C ASN A 12 -6.14 -21.24 22.56
N GLN A 13 -5.71 -22.34 23.17
CA GLN A 13 -6.20 -22.78 24.49
C GLN A 13 -5.70 -21.90 25.65
N TYR A 14 -4.66 -21.08 25.44
CA TYR A 14 -4.03 -20.21 26.44
C TYR A 14 -3.90 -18.77 25.93
N PRO A 15 -5.02 -18.01 25.84
CA PRO A 15 -5.05 -16.70 25.21
C PRO A 15 -4.04 -15.69 25.78
N GLN A 16 -3.86 -15.68 27.09
CA GLN A 16 -2.90 -14.77 27.78
C GLN A 16 -1.46 -15.10 27.43
N ILE A 17 -1.10 -16.38 27.42
CA ILE A 17 0.24 -16.86 27.03
C ILE A 17 0.50 -16.56 25.55
N LYS A 18 -0.49 -16.81 24.69
CA LYS A 18 -0.44 -16.48 23.26
C LYS A 18 -0.19 -14.98 23.03
N LYS A 19 -0.91 -14.13 23.78
CA LYS A 19 -0.74 -12.67 23.73
C LYS A 19 0.67 -12.25 24.16
N GLY A 20 1.18 -12.82 25.27
CA GLY A 20 2.55 -12.55 25.77
C GLY A 20 3.64 -12.96 24.79
N ILE A 21 3.58 -14.18 24.22
CA ILE A 21 4.54 -14.68 23.24
C ILE A 21 4.50 -13.84 21.96
N LYS A 22 3.30 -13.52 21.45
CA LYS A 22 3.13 -12.65 20.27
C LYS A 22 3.78 -11.28 20.51
N ARG A 23 3.62 -10.72 21.69
CA ARG A 23 4.22 -9.41 22.04
C ARG A 23 5.73 -9.45 22.16
N ALA A 24 6.27 -10.45 22.84
CA ALA A 24 7.73 -10.63 22.94
C ALA A 24 8.34 -10.77 21.53
N TYR A 25 7.71 -11.58 20.68
CA TYR A 25 8.11 -11.77 19.29
C TYR A 25 8.04 -10.46 18.46
N GLN A 26 6.97 -9.68 18.61
CA GLN A 26 6.85 -8.37 17.92
C GLN A 26 7.91 -7.39 18.42
N ARG A 27 8.20 -7.31 19.72
CA ARG A 27 9.25 -6.44 20.28
C ARG A 27 10.64 -6.81 19.77
N VAL A 28 10.96 -8.11 19.70
CA VAL A 28 12.24 -8.58 19.16
C VAL A 28 12.35 -8.22 17.68
N ASN A 29 11.31 -8.48 16.88
CA ASN A 29 11.32 -8.11 15.45
C ASN A 29 11.40 -6.59 15.27
N TYR A 30 10.72 -5.80 16.09
CA TYR A 30 10.79 -4.34 16.06
C TYR A 30 12.20 -3.84 16.39
N ALA A 31 12.85 -4.38 17.41
CA ALA A 31 14.21 -4.00 17.80
C ALA A 31 15.26 -4.41 16.75
N LEU A 32 15.00 -5.50 16.02
CA LEU A 32 15.90 -6.01 14.97
C LEU A 32 15.57 -5.45 13.58
N SER A 33 14.42 -4.82 13.39
CA SER A 33 14.05 -4.22 12.10
C SER A 33 14.69 -2.83 11.98
N SER A 34 15.27 -2.53 10.80
CA SER A 34 15.63 -1.16 10.41
C SER A 34 14.40 -0.24 10.52
N LYS A 35 14.61 1.06 10.79
CA LYS A 35 13.52 2.07 10.74
C LYS A 35 12.78 1.89 9.42
N LYS A 36 11.47 1.64 9.49
CA LYS A 36 10.65 1.44 8.30
C LYS A 36 10.03 2.76 7.93
N THR A 37 10.28 3.18 6.71
CA THR A 37 9.66 4.34 6.10
C THR A 37 8.25 3.99 5.61
N SER A 38 7.34 4.96 5.64
CA SER A 38 6.04 4.83 5.02
C SER A 38 6.17 4.84 3.50
N GLU A 39 5.27 4.15 2.80
CA GLU A 39 5.23 4.05 1.35
C GLU A 39 3.85 4.48 0.84
N GLY A 40 3.79 5.17 -0.29
CA GLY A 40 2.58 5.66 -0.94
C GLY A 40 2.60 7.17 -1.14
N ASN A 41 1.70 7.69 -1.98
CA ASN A 41 1.52 9.13 -2.18
C ASN A 41 0.67 9.70 -1.02
N ILE A 42 1.27 9.77 0.17
CA ILE A 42 0.59 10.18 1.41
C ILE A 42 0.77 11.68 1.59
N ILE A 43 -0.34 12.39 1.75
CA ILE A 43 -0.39 13.83 1.98
C ILE A 43 -0.96 14.08 3.37
N ARG A 44 -0.25 14.84 4.20
CA ARG A 44 -0.75 15.27 5.51
C ARG A 44 -1.83 16.34 5.35
N VAL A 45 -2.95 16.19 6.04
CA VAL A 45 -4.08 17.15 6.04
C VAL A 45 -4.08 18.01 7.30
N SER A 46 -3.89 17.35 8.45
CA SER A 46 -3.79 18.01 9.75
C SER A 46 -2.51 18.84 9.89
N PRO A 47 -2.48 19.84 10.80
CA PRO A 47 -1.24 20.58 11.11
C PRO A 47 -0.09 19.65 11.48
N ASP A 48 1.16 20.04 11.12
CA ASP A 48 2.40 19.37 11.53
C ASP A 48 2.97 20.02 12.79
N GLU A 49 2.29 19.75 13.91
CA GLU A 49 2.61 20.26 15.25
C GLU A 49 2.67 19.10 16.24
N PRO A 50 3.32 19.25 17.41
CA PRO A 50 3.51 18.18 18.38
C PRO A 50 2.24 17.86 19.19
N HIS A 51 1.06 17.90 18.56
CA HIS A 51 -0.23 17.46 19.09
C HIS A 51 -0.71 16.22 18.35
N GLU A 52 -1.78 15.60 18.84
CA GLU A 52 -2.39 14.44 18.24
C GLU A 52 -3.64 14.87 17.45
N TYR A 53 -3.67 14.58 16.17
CA TYR A 53 -4.74 14.95 15.25
C TYR A 53 -5.40 13.73 14.65
N PHE A 54 -6.75 13.67 14.64
CA PHE A 54 -7.48 12.56 14.03
C PHE A 54 -8.94 12.95 13.75
N PHE A 55 -9.59 12.17 12.91
CA PHE A 55 -11.04 12.36 12.68
C PHE A 55 -11.86 11.38 13.50
N GLY A 56 -11.51 10.09 13.48
CA GLY A 56 -12.21 9.05 14.23
C GLY A 56 -12.58 7.84 13.37
N TYR A 57 -13.88 7.48 13.32
CA TYR A 57 -14.30 6.20 12.77
C TYR A 57 -14.42 6.21 11.23
N TYR A 58 -14.40 5.01 10.63
CA TYR A 58 -14.33 4.84 9.17
C TYR A 58 -15.68 5.04 8.44
N ASP A 59 -16.80 5.11 9.16
CA ASP A 59 -18.16 5.19 8.61
C ASP A 59 -18.62 6.61 8.26
N LYS A 60 -17.76 7.62 8.38
CA LYS A 60 -18.07 9.03 8.14
C LYS A 60 -16.97 9.70 7.32
N SER A 61 -17.32 10.64 6.43
CA SER A 61 -16.34 11.46 5.72
C SER A 61 -15.97 12.70 6.54
N PRO A 62 -14.67 13.04 6.64
CA PRO A 62 -14.24 14.27 7.29
C PRO A 62 -14.50 15.52 6.46
N GLU A 63 -14.71 15.38 5.15
CA GLU A 63 -14.83 16.51 4.24
C GLU A 63 -16.29 16.90 3.98
N ASP A 64 -16.50 18.19 3.73
CA ASP A 64 -17.77 18.75 3.29
C ASP A 64 -18.11 18.33 1.84
N ILE A 65 -19.27 18.71 1.34
CA ILE A 65 -19.69 18.37 -0.03
C ILE A 65 -18.79 18.98 -1.11
N THR A 66 -18.10 20.08 -0.82
CA THR A 66 -17.24 20.79 -1.77
C THR A 66 -15.82 20.19 -1.84
N GLY A 67 -15.44 19.38 -0.83
CA GLY A 67 -14.08 18.88 -0.66
C GLY A 67 -13.06 19.90 -0.16
N ARG A 68 -13.54 21.12 0.20
CA ARG A 68 -12.71 22.22 0.68
C ARG A 68 -12.49 22.17 2.18
N TYR A 69 -13.58 21.95 2.97
CA TYR A 69 -13.52 22.02 4.41
C TYR A 69 -13.44 20.65 5.04
N ILE A 70 -12.43 20.44 5.90
CA ILE A 70 -12.15 19.16 6.53
C ILE A 70 -12.24 19.31 8.04
N LEU A 71 -12.96 18.38 8.69
CA LEU A 71 -13.05 18.27 10.14
C LEU A 71 -11.91 17.44 10.71
N CYS A 72 -11.34 17.88 11.82
CA CYS A 72 -10.32 17.18 12.56
C CYS A 72 -10.42 17.44 14.05
N LEU A 73 -10.12 16.46 14.90
CA LEU A 73 -9.92 16.65 16.34
C LEU A 73 -8.45 16.96 16.62
N LYS A 74 -8.19 17.86 17.58
CA LYS A 74 -6.88 18.11 18.17
C LYS A 74 -6.95 17.80 19.66
N VAL A 75 -6.02 16.96 20.14
CA VAL A 75 -5.88 16.58 21.55
C VAL A 75 -4.41 16.51 21.94
N GLU A 76 -4.13 16.54 23.25
CA GLU A 76 -2.76 16.44 23.76
C GLU A 76 -2.19 15.02 23.64
N ASN A 77 -3.04 13.99 23.72
CA ASN A 77 -2.58 12.63 23.92
C ASN A 77 -3.61 11.58 23.50
N THR A 78 -3.19 10.62 22.62
CA THR A 78 -3.98 9.43 22.24
C THR A 78 -3.27 8.12 22.57
N TRP A 79 -2.10 8.14 23.20
CA TRP A 79 -1.23 6.98 23.43
C TRP A 79 -1.16 6.52 24.88
N SER A 80 -1.68 7.29 25.84
CA SER A 80 -1.75 6.88 27.25
C SER A 80 -3.09 6.18 27.54
N GLU A 81 -3.73 6.50 28.62
CA GLU A 81 -4.99 5.89 29.05
C GLU A 81 -6.14 6.11 28.07
N THR A 82 -7.06 5.16 28.02
CA THR A 82 -8.19 5.12 27.08
C THR A 82 -9.38 6.01 27.47
N ALA A 83 -9.32 6.66 28.59
CA ALA A 83 -10.36 7.50 29.15
C ALA A 83 -9.87 8.95 29.25
N PRO A 84 -9.88 9.71 28.13
CA PRO A 84 -9.49 11.09 28.16
C PRO A 84 -10.50 11.89 28.98
N VAL A 85 -10.00 12.65 29.91
CA VAL A 85 -10.77 13.65 30.68
C VAL A 85 -10.52 15.05 30.18
N GLU A 86 -9.48 15.23 29.38
CA GLU A 86 -9.13 16.52 28.77
C GLU A 86 -10.03 16.83 27.57
N PRO A 87 -10.50 18.07 27.43
CA PRO A 87 -11.29 18.47 26.26
C PRO A 87 -10.52 18.31 24.96
N ALA A 88 -11.25 18.09 23.86
CA ALA A 88 -10.71 18.06 22.50
C ALA A 88 -11.20 19.27 21.70
N GLU A 89 -10.30 19.91 20.95
CA GLU A 89 -10.67 20.95 20.01
C GLU A 89 -11.19 20.32 18.70
N ILE A 90 -12.30 20.84 18.19
CA ILE A 90 -12.82 20.51 16.85
C ILE A 90 -12.31 21.58 15.88
N LEU A 91 -11.54 21.15 14.91
CA LEU A 91 -10.91 22.02 13.91
C LEU A 91 -11.65 21.96 12.59
N LEU A 92 -11.74 23.09 11.93
CA LEU A 92 -12.11 23.24 10.51
C LEU A 92 -10.88 23.63 9.71
N ILE A 93 -10.49 22.80 8.75
CA ILE A 93 -9.32 23.00 7.89
C ILE A 93 -9.79 23.41 6.50
N ASP A 94 -9.40 24.58 6.02
CA ASP A 94 -9.66 25.08 4.66
C ASP A 94 -8.50 24.66 3.73
N THR A 95 -8.74 23.66 2.88
CA THR A 95 -7.70 23.09 2.00
C THR A 95 -7.33 23.97 0.80
N GLU A 96 -8.10 25.01 0.50
CA GLU A 96 -7.77 25.97 -0.56
C GLU A 96 -6.76 27.04 -0.09
N LYS A 97 -6.57 27.16 1.23
CA LYS A 97 -5.57 28.08 1.79
C LYS A 97 -4.20 27.43 1.88
N ALA A 98 -3.15 28.22 1.69
CA ALA A 98 -1.77 27.77 1.81
C ALA A 98 -1.47 27.23 3.23
N GLU A 99 -0.53 26.31 3.37
CA GLU A 99 -0.14 25.76 4.68
C GLU A 99 0.36 26.83 5.66
N THR A 100 0.94 27.90 5.15
CA THR A 100 1.42 29.04 5.94
C THR A 100 0.35 30.08 6.27
N ASP A 101 -0.88 29.94 5.76
CA ASP A 101 -1.98 30.87 6.06
C ASP A 101 -2.54 30.60 7.46
N PRO A 102 -2.47 31.56 8.41
CA PRO A 102 -2.99 31.38 9.77
C PRO A 102 -4.50 31.14 9.84
N GLU A 103 -5.23 31.51 8.80
CA GLU A 103 -6.67 31.28 8.69
C GLU A 103 -7.01 29.93 8.05
N ARG A 104 -6.02 29.08 7.72
CA ARG A 104 -6.23 27.76 7.16
C ARG A 104 -6.90 26.80 8.15
N VAL A 105 -6.55 26.94 9.44
CA VAL A 105 -7.03 26.06 10.51
C VAL A 105 -7.72 26.88 11.58
N LYS A 106 -8.99 26.57 11.87
CA LYS A 106 -9.77 27.23 12.89
C LYS A 106 -10.33 26.26 13.90
N THR A 107 -10.20 26.55 15.19
CA THR A 107 -10.98 25.88 16.24
C THR A 107 -12.41 26.41 16.18
N ILE A 108 -13.37 25.54 15.86
CA ILE A 108 -14.79 25.90 15.72
C ILE A 108 -15.64 25.50 16.92
N ALA A 109 -15.18 24.50 17.70
CA ALA A 109 -15.82 24.06 18.93
C ALA A 109 -14.84 23.31 19.84
N VAL A 110 -15.27 23.03 21.06
CA VAL A 110 -14.58 22.16 22.01
C VAL A 110 -15.57 21.11 22.49
N THR A 111 -15.14 19.84 22.51
CA THR A 111 -15.92 18.75 23.11
C THR A 111 -15.26 18.24 24.39
N HIS A 112 -16.08 17.91 25.40
CA HIS A 112 -15.64 17.36 26.67
C HIS A 112 -15.82 15.85 26.74
N THR A 113 -16.18 15.21 25.63
CA THR A 113 -16.28 13.76 25.54
C THR A 113 -15.82 13.25 24.17
N TRP A 114 -14.89 12.29 24.20
CA TRP A 114 -14.35 11.67 23.02
C TRP A 114 -13.61 10.36 23.38
N ASN A 115 -13.27 9.56 22.39
CA ASN A 115 -12.42 8.38 22.56
C ASN A 115 -11.44 8.23 21.40
N VAL A 116 -10.40 7.43 21.60
CA VAL A 116 -9.27 7.30 20.66
C VAL A 116 -9.61 6.58 19.34
N GLN A 117 -10.72 5.83 19.28
CA GLN A 117 -11.12 5.07 18.10
C GLN A 117 -12.18 5.78 17.25
N GLN A 118 -13.14 6.44 17.89
CA GLN A 118 -14.32 7.00 17.23
C GLN A 118 -14.42 8.54 17.35
N GLY A 119 -13.47 9.15 18.07
CA GLY A 119 -13.54 10.58 18.36
C GLY A 119 -14.80 10.95 19.17
N CYS A 120 -15.38 12.09 18.89
CA CYS A 120 -16.65 12.57 19.44
C CYS A 120 -17.84 12.34 18.49
N MET A 121 -17.77 11.39 17.59
CA MET A 121 -18.77 11.08 16.55
C MET A 121 -19.09 12.28 15.63
N MET A 122 -18.15 13.23 15.49
CA MET A 122 -18.37 14.39 14.65
C MET A 122 -18.53 14.01 13.18
N GLN A 123 -19.41 14.70 12.49
CA GLN A 123 -19.67 14.54 11.08
C GLN A 123 -20.41 15.74 10.49
N TRP A 124 -20.25 15.95 9.20
CA TRP A 124 -21.08 16.87 8.45
C TRP A 124 -22.52 16.38 8.43
N LEU A 125 -23.47 17.28 8.67
CA LEU A 125 -24.89 16.95 8.75
C LEU A 125 -25.53 17.05 7.35
N GLY A 126 -26.22 15.98 6.96
CA GLY A 126 -27.00 15.94 5.72
C GLY A 126 -28.27 16.78 5.76
N PRO A 127 -28.95 16.87 4.61
CA PRO A 127 -28.59 16.33 3.30
C PRO A 127 -27.53 17.14 2.53
N GLU A 128 -27.29 18.41 2.88
CA GLU A 128 -26.43 19.34 2.15
C GLU A 128 -24.93 19.07 2.38
N TYR A 129 -24.54 18.68 3.61
CA TYR A 129 -23.15 18.43 4.03
C TYR A 129 -22.17 19.59 3.78
N ASP A 130 -22.64 20.84 3.85
CA ASP A 130 -21.88 22.02 3.44
C ASP A 130 -21.62 23.03 4.57
N ARG A 131 -22.45 23.04 5.61
CA ARG A 131 -22.47 24.11 6.60
C ARG A 131 -22.61 23.64 8.03
N ARG A 132 -23.44 22.62 8.29
CA ARG A 132 -23.72 22.14 9.63
C ARG A 132 -22.99 20.85 9.92
N ILE A 133 -22.49 20.77 11.14
CA ILE A 133 -21.92 19.53 11.70
C ILE A 133 -22.72 19.10 12.91
N ILE A 134 -22.63 17.81 13.28
CA ILE A 134 -23.10 17.28 14.54
C ILE A 134 -21.95 16.54 15.23
N TYR A 135 -21.81 16.71 16.55
CA TYR A 135 -20.82 16.05 17.37
C TYR A 135 -21.36 15.80 18.77
N ASN A 136 -20.78 14.81 19.48
CA ASN A 136 -21.14 14.54 20.87
C ASN A 136 -20.31 15.39 21.81
N ASP A 137 -20.96 15.76 22.95
CA ASP A 137 -20.35 16.52 24.02
C ASP A 137 -20.85 16.01 25.39
N PHE A 138 -20.22 16.48 26.45
CA PHE A 138 -20.63 16.25 27.81
C PHE A 138 -20.92 17.59 28.50
N ARG A 139 -22.20 17.89 28.69
CA ARG A 139 -22.68 19.18 29.23
C ARG A 139 -23.65 18.94 30.38
N ASN A 140 -23.58 19.78 31.39
CA ASN A 140 -24.51 19.74 32.54
C ASN A 140 -24.66 18.34 33.19
N GLY A 141 -23.56 17.55 33.24
CA GLY A 141 -23.54 16.23 33.86
C GLY A 141 -24.20 15.12 33.02
N ARG A 142 -24.41 15.33 31.72
CA ARG A 142 -24.99 14.33 30.80
C ARG A 142 -24.29 14.32 29.45
N PHE A 143 -24.31 13.17 28.77
CA PHE A 143 -23.97 13.09 27.36
C PHE A 143 -25.06 13.72 26.52
N CYS A 144 -24.68 14.54 25.55
CA CYS A 144 -25.55 15.21 24.60
C CYS A 144 -24.88 15.20 23.22
N SER A 145 -25.55 15.71 22.23
CA SER A 145 -24.94 16.11 20.96
C SER A 145 -25.24 17.57 20.65
N VAL A 146 -24.43 18.13 19.75
CA VAL A 146 -24.55 19.56 19.38
C VAL A 146 -24.56 19.62 17.86
N ILE A 147 -25.55 20.34 17.31
CA ILE A 147 -25.53 20.77 15.92
C ILE A 147 -24.93 22.18 15.90
N LEU A 148 -23.87 22.35 15.11
CA LEU A 148 -23.13 23.61 14.97
C LEU A 148 -23.10 24.04 13.50
N ASP A 149 -23.43 25.30 13.24
CA ASP A 149 -23.11 25.94 11.98
C ASP A 149 -21.66 26.44 12.03
N VAL A 150 -20.79 25.88 11.20
CA VAL A 150 -19.35 26.12 11.25
C VAL A 150 -18.94 27.53 10.84
N PHE A 151 -19.80 28.28 10.18
CA PHE A 151 -19.53 29.65 9.71
C PHE A 151 -20.10 30.72 10.61
N SER A 152 -21.33 30.53 11.14
CA SER A 152 -21.94 31.47 12.04
C SER A 152 -21.61 31.25 13.52
N GLY A 153 -21.21 30.02 13.88
CA GLY A 153 -21.01 29.62 15.26
C GLY A 153 -22.32 29.36 16.04
N GLU A 154 -23.46 29.32 15.35
CA GLU A 154 -24.74 29.04 15.99
C GLU A 154 -24.82 27.58 16.42
N GLU A 155 -25.10 27.32 17.68
CA GLU A 155 -25.19 25.97 18.26
C GLU A 155 -26.62 25.63 18.70
N ARG A 156 -26.97 24.34 18.56
CA ARG A 156 -28.18 23.76 19.14
C ARG A 156 -27.84 22.44 19.85
N GLU A 157 -28.00 22.42 21.20
CA GLU A 157 -27.82 21.23 22.01
C GLU A 157 -29.01 20.28 21.85
N LEU A 158 -28.73 18.98 21.73
CA LEU A 158 -29.71 17.91 21.66
C LEU A 158 -29.71 17.08 22.95
N CYS A 159 -30.84 16.40 23.22
CA CYS A 159 -31.09 15.74 24.51
C CYS A 159 -30.26 14.45 24.71
N MET A 160 -29.67 13.84 23.63
CA MET A 160 -28.85 12.65 23.69
C MET A 160 -27.64 12.73 22.76
N PRO A 161 -26.57 11.93 23.00
CA PRO A 161 -25.47 11.77 22.06
C PRO A 161 -25.94 10.99 20.83
N VAL A 162 -25.21 11.09 19.71
CA VAL A 162 -25.48 10.35 18.47
C VAL A 162 -24.43 9.25 18.24
N TYR A 163 -24.84 8.16 17.58
CA TYR A 163 -23.92 7.13 17.08
C TYR A 163 -23.93 7.03 15.56
N SER A 164 -25.10 6.89 14.95
CA SER A 164 -25.30 6.90 13.50
C SER A 164 -26.39 7.89 13.14
N VAL A 165 -26.15 8.75 12.16
CA VAL A 165 -27.08 9.79 11.72
C VAL A 165 -27.61 9.43 10.33
N SER A 166 -28.91 9.63 10.10
CA SER A 166 -29.55 9.45 8.79
C SER A 166 -28.95 10.40 7.74
N GLN A 167 -28.89 9.96 6.48
CA GLN A 167 -28.31 10.78 5.41
C GLN A 167 -29.09 12.08 5.14
N ASP A 168 -30.38 12.09 5.43
CA ASP A 168 -31.25 13.28 5.32
C ASP A 168 -31.11 14.23 6.52
N GLY A 169 -30.36 13.87 7.56
CA GLY A 169 -30.09 14.67 8.74
C GLY A 169 -31.35 14.89 9.63
N THR A 170 -32.38 14.06 9.55
CA THR A 170 -33.63 14.22 10.31
C THR A 170 -33.63 13.44 11.62
N PHE A 171 -32.94 12.32 11.71
CA PHE A 171 -32.84 11.49 12.91
C PHE A 171 -31.47 10.84 13.09
N ALA A 172 -31.24 10.33 14.30
CA ALA A 172 -30.07 9.54 14.62
C ALA A 172 -30.44 8.33 15.49
N LEU A 173 -29.62 7.30 15.45
CA LEU A 173 -29.62 6.21 16.42
C LEU A 173 -28.48 6.40 17.41
N THR A 174 -28.71 6.00 18.65
CA THR A 174 -27.73 6.08 19.72
C THR A 174 -27.80 4.87 20.65
N LEU A 175 -26.80 4.73 21.52
CA LEU A 175 -26.65 3.65 22.47
C LEU A 175 -26.10 4.17 23.81
N ASP A 176 -25.97 3.28 24.80
CA ASP A 176 -25.33 3.60 26.08
C ASP A 176 -23.80 3.65 25.91
N PHE A 177 -23.25 4.86 25.80
CA PHE A 177 -21.82 5.10 25.65
C PHE A 177 -21.01 4.73 26.92
N ALA A 178 -21.59 4.84 28.11
CA ALA A 178 -20.92 4.43 29.33
C ALA A 178 -20.76 2.90 29.41
N ARG A 179 -21.82 2.14 29.03
CA ARG A 179 -21.76 0.67 28.93
C ARG A 179 -20.78 0.23 27.85
N LEU A 180 -20.81 0.91 26.68
CA LEU A 180 -19.88 0.64 25.61
C LEU A 180 -18.44 0.82 26.08
N HIS A 181 -18.13 1.90 26.80
CA HIS A 181 -16.79 2.18 27.33
C HIS A 181 -16.33 1.11 28.33
N ARG A 182 -17.16 0.79 29.35
CA ARG A 182 -16.80 -0.23 30.34
C ARG A 182 -16.48 -1.59 29.71
N LEU A 183 -17.27 -2.01 28.71
CA LEU A 183 -17.10 -3.31 28.06
C LEU A 183 -16.08 -3.34 26.92
N ARG A 184 -15.59 -2.19 26.49
CA ARG A 184 -14.53 -2.04 25.49
C ARG A 184 -13.82 -0.69 25.64
N PRO A 185 -12.83 -0.58 26.53
CA PRO A 185 -12.01 0.62 26.62
C PRO A 185 -11.46 1.04 25.23
N GLY A 186 -11.36 2.35 24.97
CA GLY A 186 -11.04 2.91 23.66
C GLY A 186 -12.25 3.23 22.80
N TYR A 187 -13.45 2.74 23.17
CA TYR A 187 -14.76 3.05 22.59
C TYR A 187 -15.71 3.58 23.67
N GLY A 188 -16.78 4.29 23.26
CA GLY A 188 -17.70 4.92 24.21
C GLY A 188 -17.05 6.04 25.01
N TYR A 189 -17.68 6.45 26.12
CA TYR A 189 -17.25 7.61 26.89
C TYR A 189 -17.19 7.32 28.40
N SER A 190 -16.16 7.84 29.07
CA SER A 190 -15.87 7.58 30.49
C SER A 190 -16.32 8.66 31.45
N ASN A 191 -16.92 9.74 30.97
CA ASN A 191 -17.37 10.86 31.83
C ASN A 191 -18.43 10.47 32.88
N LEU A 192 -19.20 9.41 32.62
CA LEU A 192 -20.18 8.85 33.52
C LEU A 192 -19.94 7.38 33.78
N GLU A 193 -20.14 6.96 35.01
CA GLU A 193 -20.20 5.54 35.34
C GLU A 193 -21.49 4.93 34.79
N GLU A 194 -21.42 3.74 34.22
CA GLU A 194 -22.59 3.02 33.72
C GLU A 194 -23.57 2.70 34.85
N THR A 195 -24.84 3.10 34.70
CA THR A 195 -25.89 2.90 35.70
C THR A 195 -26.33 1.43 35.87
N THR A 196 -26.10 0.63 34.83
CA THR A 196 -26.45 -0.81 34.77
C THR A 196 -25.25 -1.74 34.93
N LYS A 197 -24.14 -1.26 35.48
CA LYS A 197 -22.88 -2.01 35.58
C LYS A 197 -22.98 -3.38 36.27
N ASP A 198 -23.91 -3.52 37.21
CA ASP A 198 -24.14 -4.76 37.96
C ASP A 198 -25.15 -5.71 37.27
N GLN A 199 -25.70 -5.33 36.14
CA GLN A 199 -26.67 -6.08 35.36
C GLN A 199 -26.03 -6.59 34.06
N LYS A 200 -25.83 -7.88 33.98
CA LYS A 200 -25.30 -8.51 32.75
C LYS A 200 -26.22 -8.38 31.56
N LEU A 201 -27.54 -8.48 31.81
CA LEU A 201 -28.64 -8.31 30.85
C LEU A 201 -29.63 -7.29 31.43
N PRO A 202 -29.41 -5.97 31.23
CA PRO A 202 -30.34 -4.97 31.74
C PRO A 202 -31.66 -4.93 30.95
N ASP A 203 -32.76 -4.61 31.63
CA ASP A 203 -34.06 -4.33 30.98
C ASP A 203 -34.18 -2.85 30.56
N SER A 204 -33.08 -2.19 30.31
CA SER A 204 -33.00 -0.85 29.76
C SER A 204 -32.89 -0.89 28.25
N ALA A 205 -33.20 0.23 27.60
CA ALA A 205 -33.01 0.34 26.18
C ALA A 205 -31.52 0.17 25.80
N ALA A 206 -31.26 -0.57 24.73
CA ALA A 206 -29.94 -0.76 24.13
C ALA A 206 -29.71 0.23 22.96
N ILE A 207 -30.81 0.62 22.30
CA ILE A 207 -30.83 1.53 21.18
C ILE A 207 -31.99 2.52 21.33
N TRP A 208 -31.71 3.80 21.08
CA TRP A 208 -32.70 4.86 21.02
C TRP A 208 -32.66 5.51 19.64
N LYS A 209 -33.80 6.04 19.21
CA LYS A 209 -33.95 6.94 18.07
C LYS A 209 -34.10 8.35 18.56
N LEU A 210 -33.29 9.27 18.11
CA LEU A 210 -33.29 10.69 18.37
C LEU A 210 -33.83 11.44 17.15
N ASP A 211 -34.93 12.12 17.29
CA ASP A 211 -35.42 13.09 16.30
C ASP A 211 -34.57 14.35 16.38
N LEU A 212 -33.82 14.65 15.34
CA LEU A 212 -32.93 15.81 15.29
C LEU A 212 -33.66 17.12 15.08
N VAL A 213 -34.90 17.10 14.59
CA VAL A 213 -35.74 18.32 14.39
C VAL A 213 -36.46 18.70 15.67
N CYS A 214 -37.19 17.74 16.27
CA CYS A 214 -37.99 17.95 17.47
C CYS A 214 -37.16 17.88 18.76
N ASN A 215 -35.93 17.37 18.73
CA ASN A 215 -35.08 17.13 19.91
C ASN A 215 -35.74 16.21 20.94
N THR A 216 -36.31 15.10 20.48
CA THR A 216 -36.93 14.08 21.32
C THR A 216 -36.30 12.72 21.05
N ALA A 217 -36.22 11.88 22.07
CA ALA A 217 -35.65 10.54 21.96
C ALA A 217 -36.66 9.49 22.42
N GLU A 218 -36.74 8.37 21.72
CA GLU A 218 -37.57 7.22 22.06
C GLU A 218 -36.74 5.91 22.04
N PRO A 219 -37.01 4.97 22.94
CA PRO A 219 -36.35 3.69 22.95
C PRO A 219 -36.82 2.84 21.73
N VAL A 220 -35.89 2.21 21.02
CA VAL A 220 -36.18 1.34 19.87
C VAL A 220 -36.10 -0.12 20.26
N LEU A 221 -35.02 -0.56 20.92
CA LEU A 221 -34.80 -1.92 21.38
C LEU A 221 -34.10 -1.94 22.73
N LYS A 222 -34.46 -2.93 23.56
CA LYS A 222 -33.81 -3.25 24.84
C LYS A 222 -32.75 -4.34 24.68
N TYR A 223 -31.85 -4.49 25.64
CA TYR A 223 -30.93 -5.64 25.68
C TYR A 223 -31.69 -6.98 25.81
N THR A 224 -32.81 -6.97 26.51
CA THR A 224 -33.70 -8.13 26.66
C THR A 224 -34.38 -8.54 25.36
N ASP A 225 -34.65 -7.60 24.46
CA ASP A 225 -35.21 -7.88 23.12
C ASP A 225 -34.16 -8.63 22.28
N PHE A 226 -32.92 -8.18 22.29
CA PHE A 226 -31.83 -8.89 21.65
C PHE A 226 -31.61 -10.28 22.24
N TYR A 227 -31.68 -10.44 23.56
CA TYR A 227 -31.57 -11.75 24.20
C TYR A 227 -32.72 -12.70 23.80
N ALA A 228 -33.95 -12.22 23.78
CA ALA A 228 -35.15 -13.03 23.46
C ALA A 228 -35.22 -13.41 21.98
N PHE A 229 -34.62 -12.60 21.11
CA PHE A 229 -34.56 -12.88 19.67
C PHE A 229 -33.54 -13.99 19.36
N GLU A 230 -34.01 -15.18 18.96
CA GLU A 230 -33.22 -16.36 18.67
C GLU A 230 -32.15 -16.63 19.75
N THR A 231 -32.62 -16.84 21.00
CA THR A 231 -31.74 -17.10 22.17
C THR A 231 -30.82 -18.30 21.92
N ARG A 232 -29.55 -18.12 22.18
CA ARG A 232 -28.54 -19.20 22.15
C ARG A 232 -28.16 -19.62 23.57
N GLU A 233 -27.73 -20.87 23.75
CA GLU A 233 -27.32 -21.40 25.04
C GLU A 233 -26.22 -20.56 25.71
N GLU A 234 -25.25 -20.07 24.93
CA GLU A 234 -24.14 -19.24 25.45
C GLU A 234 -24.57 -17.84 25.88
N MET A 235 -25.79 -17.40 25.59
CA MET A 235 -26.34 -16.13 26.08
C MET A 235 -26.83 -16.20 27.53
N ILE A 236 -27.11 -17.42 28.05
CA ILE A 236 -27.65 -17.60 29.41
C ILE A 236 -26.61 -17.16 30.45
N GLY A 237 -26.95 -16.12 31.21
CA GLY A 237 -26.05 -15.54 32.21
C GLY A 237 -24.84 -14.77 31.67
N ALA A 238 -24.80 -14.56 30.38
CA ALA A 238 -23.76 -13.77 29.71
C ALA A 238 -23.98 -12.25 29.91
N GLU A 239 -22.94 -11.50 29.76
CA GLU A 239 -22.98 -10.02 29.73
C GLU A 239 -23.17 -9.53 28.29
N HIS A 240 -24.23 -8.73 28.05
CA HIS A 240 -24.65 -8.28 26.74
C HIS A 240 -24.27 -6.84 26.42
N LYS A 241 -23.86 -6.56 25.15
CA LYS A 241 -23.72 -5.21 24.62
C LYS A 241 -24.08 -5.14 23.14
N VAL A 242 -24.33 -3.91 22.68
CA VAL A 242 -24.48 -3.58 21.26
C VAL A 242 -23.43 -2.55 20.84
N ASN A 243 -23.03 -2.59 19.57
CA ASN A 243 -22.18 -1.58 18.95
C ASN A 243 -22.22 -1.67 17.41
N HIS A 244 -21.49 -0.83 16.71
CA HIS A 244 -21.49 -0.77 15.23
C HIS A 244 -22.89 -0.58 14.65
N ILE A 245 -23.66 0.38 15.21
CA ILE A 245 -24.93 0.76 14.63
C ILE A 245 -24.64 1.55 13.35
N MET A 246 -25.25 1.13 12.25
CA MET A 246 -25.17 1.86 10.99
C MET A 246 -26.54 1.82 10.31
N ILE A 247 -27.11 3.01 10.03
CA ILE A 247 -28.37 3.18 9.32
C ILE A 247 -28.14 2.86 7.84
N SER A 248 -29.09 2.19 7.18
CA SER A 248 -29.07 1.95 5.73
C SER A 248 -29.11 3.27 4.96
N PRO A 249 -28.57 3.34 3.75
CA PRO A 249 -28.55 4.58 2.96
C PRO A 249 -29.93 5.21 2.78
N ASP A 250 -30.99 4.41 2.62
CA ASP A 250 -32.39 4.88 2.48
C ASP A 250 -33.09 5.23 3.82
N GLY A 251 -32.41 5.07 4.95
CA GLY A 251 -32.92 5.41 6.28
C GLY A 251 -34.00 4.50 6.84
N LYS A 252 -34.33 3.37 6.21
CA LYS A 252 -35.42 2.50 6.64
C LYS A 252 -35.01 1.40 7.62
N ARG A 253 -33.78 0.95 7.52
CA ARG A 253 -33.24 -0.12 8.37
C ARG A 253 -31.93 0.29 9.01
N PHE A 254 -31.46 -0.47 9.97
CA PHE A 254 -30.10 -0.36 10.51
C PHE A 254 -29.53 -1.74 10.79
N MET A 255 -28.22 -1.85 10.74
CA MET A 255 -27.48 -3.00 11.23
C MET A 255 -26.84 -2.70 12.58
N VAL A 256 -26.66 -3.75 13.39
CA VAL A 256 -26.04 -3.66 14.71
C VAL A 256 -25.32 -4.97 15.06
N LEU A 257 -24.14 -4.85 15.67
CA LEU A 257 -23.46 -6.01 16.26
C LEU A 257 -23.96 -6.24 17.70
N HIS A 258 -24.70 -7.32 17.89
CA HIS A 258 -25.03 -7.81 19.22
C HIS A 258 -23.93 -8.75 19.69
N ARG A 259 -23.38 -8.46 20.88
CA ARG A 259 -22.25 -9.19 21.47
C ARG A 259 -22.56 -9.63 22.88
N TRP A 260 -22.10 -10.84 23.22
CA TRP A 260 -22.17 -11.34 24.59
C TRP A 260 -20.86 -12.00 25.01
N PHE A 261 -20.61 -11.99 26.31
CA PHE A 261 -19.36 -12.43 26.90
C PHE A 261 -19.61 -13.57 27.89
N VAL A 262 -18.95 -14.71 27.65
CA VAL A 262 -18.94 -15.85 28.56
C VAL A 262 -17.52 -16.06 29.04
N SER A 263 -17.22 -15.77 30.28
CA SER A 263 -15.86 -15.75 30.82
C SER A 263 -14.96 -14.83 29.99
N GLN A 264 -13.99 -15.37 29.26
CA GLN A 264 -13.07 -14.60 28.40
C GLN A 264 -13.40 -14.72 26.89
N ARG A 265 -14.46 -15.45 26.54
CA ARG A 265 -14.87 -15.63 25.14
C ARG A 265 -15.94 -14.60 24.79
N LYS A 266 -15.71 -13.92 23.67
CA LYS A 266 -16.66 -12.99 23.07
C LYS A 266 -17.36 -13.68 21.89
N TYR A 267 -18.67 -13.63 21.87
CA TYR A 267 -19.51 -14.01 20.74
C TYR A 267 -20.07 -12.77 20.09
N THR A 268 -20.31 -12.81 18.80
CA THR A 268 -20.87 -11.69 18.04
C THR A 268 -21.78 -12.23 16.95
N ARG A 269 -22.95 -11.62 16.80
CA ARG A 269 -23.82 -11.76 15.64
C ARG A 269 -24.14 -10.42 15.02
N LEU A 270 -24.45 -10.40 13.74
CA LEU A 270 -24.91 -9.24 12.99
C LEU A 270 -26.43 -9.33 12.83
N VAL A 271 -27.12 -8.33 13.34
CA VAL A 271 -28.58 -8.22 13.27
C VAL A 271 -28.94 -6.99 12.46
N THR A 272 -29.92 -7.11 11.58
CA THR A 272 -30.57 -5.96 10.91
C THR A 272 -31.99 -5.77 11.44
N VAL A 273 -32.46 -4.53 11.45
CA VAL A 273 -33.73 -4.17 12.08
C VAL A 273 -34.34 -2.99 11.34
N ASN A 274 -35.66 -2.89 11.26
CA ASN A 274 -36.34 -1.68 10.82
C ASN A 274 -36.07 -0.53 11.81
N ILE A 275 -36.12 0.71 11.33
CA ILE A 275 -35.80 1.89 12.15
C ILE A 275 -36.76 2.10 13.34
N ASP A 276 -37.93 1.48 13.32
CA ASP A 276 -38.91 1.45 14.40
C ASP A 276 -38.76 0.28 15.38
N GLY A 277 -37.71 -0.56 15.21
CA GLY A 277 -37.44 -1.73 16.04
C GLY A 277 -38.14 -3.02 15.61
N THR A 278 -38.97 -2.99 14.57
CA THR A 278 -39.64 -4.19 14.04
C THR A 278 -38.73 -4.98 13.08
N GLU A 279 -39.17 -6.17 12.70
CA GLU A 279 -38.52 -7.04 11.70
C GLU A 279 -37.01 -7.25 11.93
N MET A 280 -36.66 -7.65 13.16
CA MET A 280 -35.30 -8.10 13.47
C MET A 280 -34.94 -9.32 12.59
N TYR A 281 -33.79 -9.28 11.98
CA TYR A 281 -33.27 -10.37 11.16
C TYR A 281 -31.82 -10.71 11.57
N ASN A 282 -31.55 -12.00 11.80
CA ASN A 282 -30.22 -12.50 12.16
C ASN A 282 -29.43 -12.80 10.88
N LEU A 283 -28.67 -11.82 10.40
CA LEU A 283 -27.98 -11.88 9.13
C LEU A 283 -26.73 -12.77 9.18
N SER A 284 -26.04 -12.80 10.32
CA SER A 284 -24.89 -13.67 10.55
C SER A 284 -24.73 -14.00 12.03
N ASP A 285 -24.67 -15.31 12.34
CA ASP A 285 -24.52 -15.84 13.71
C ASP A 285 -23.47 -16.97 13.79
N ASP A 286 -22.31 -16.74 13.19
CA ASP A 286 -21.18 -17.67 13.18
C ASP A 286 -20.10 -17.31 14.24
N ASP A 287 -20.50 -16.76 15.37
CA ASP A 287 -19.74 -16.38 16.56
C ASP A 287 -18.78 -15.18 16.37
N MET A 288 -18.40 -14.80 15.14
CA MET A 288 -17.46 -13.72 14.91
C MET A 288 -17.84 -12.89 13.68
N VAL A 289 -18.30 -11.66 13.93
CA VAL A 289 -18.41 -10.59 12.96
C VAL A 289 -17.64 -9.38 13.50
N SER A 290 -16.87 -8.72 12.66
CA SER A 290 -16.01 -7.61 13.08
C SER A 290 -16.49 -6.27 12.52
N HIS A 291 -16.08 -5.90 11.33
CA HIS A 291 -16.39 -4.61 10.73
C HIS A 291 -17.32 -4.80 9.54
N CYS A 292 -18.31 -3.92 9.42
CA CYS A 292 -19.37 -4.02 8.43
C CYS A 292 -19.63 -2.66 7.77
N TRP A 293 -20.23 -2.71 6.57
CA TRP A 293 -20.60 -1.54 5.80
C TRP A 293 -21.84 -1.83 4.95
N TRP A 294 -22.82 -0.93 4.90
CA TRP A 294 -23.87 -0.98 3.90
C TRP A 294 -23.30 -0.59 2.53
N LYS A 295 -23.34 -1.52 1.59
CA LYS A 295 -22.95 -1.26 0.21
C LYS A 295 -24.02 -0.49 -0.56
N ASP A 296 -25.27 -0.84 -0.29
CA ASP A 296 -26.48 -0.23 -0.78
C ASP A 296 -27.63 -0.51 0.24
N ASP A 297 -28.89 -0.22 -0.12
CA ASP A 297 -30.03 -0.35 0.80
C ASP A 297 -30.34 -1.80 1.21
N GLN A 298 -29.76 -2.81 0.54
CA GLN A 298 -30.07 -4.21 0.73
C GLN A 298 -28.81 -5.08 0.94
N THR A 299 -27.64 -4.57 0.69
CA THR A 299 -26.40 -5.36 0.67
C THR A 299 -25.41 -4.87 1.72
N ILE A 300 -24.89 -5.80 2.53
CA ILE A 300 -23.90 -5.53 3.58
C ILE A 300 -22.60 -6.27 3.26
N ILE A 301 -21.48 -5.58 3.37
CA ILE A 301 -20.12 -6.18 3.38
C ILE A 301 -19.66 -6.26 4.82
N ALA A 302 -19.21 -7.45 5.27
CA ALA A 302 -18.64 -7.63 6.60
C ALA A 302 -17.41 -8.53 6.58
N PHE A 303 -16.47 -8.28 7.52
CA PHE A 303 -15.45 -9.28 7.85
C PHE A 303 -15.97 -10.19 8.94
N GLU A 304 -16.09 -11.47 8.64
CA GLU A 304 -16.64 -12.47 9.55
C GLU A 304 -15.97 -13.83 9.39
N ASN A 305 -16.28 -14.76 10.30
CA ASN A 305 -15.87 -16.15 10.21
C ASN A 305 -17.07 -17.04 9.95
N LYS A 306 -17.37 -17.36 8.70
CA LYS A 306 -18.45 -18.30 8.33
C LYS A 306 -18.05 -19.75 8.67
N LYS A 307 -18.90 -20.47 9.41
CA LYS A 307 -18.73 -21.91 9.69
C LYS A 307 -18.64 -22.68 8.37
N GLY A 308 -17.59 -23.48 8.22
CA GLY A 308 -17.35 -24.26 6.99
C GLY A 308 -16.57 -23.54 5.89
N THR A 309 -16.55 -22.19 5.84
CA THR A 309 -15.86 -21.40 4.80
C THR A 309 -14.65 -20.65 5.36
N GLY A 310 -14.67 -20.27 6.65
CA GLY A 310 -13.57 -19.59 7.36
C GLY A 310 -13.67 -18.08 7.36
N ALA A 311 -12.64 -17.44 7.96
CA ALA A 311 -12.60 -15.98 8.10
C ALA A 311 -12.31 -15.29 6.75
N GLY A 312 -12.98 -14.16 6.52
CA GLY A 312 -12.84 -13.36 5.30
C GLY A 312 -13.91 -12.29 5.20
N TYR A 313 -13.89 -11.56 4.07
CA TYR A 313 -14.96 -10.64 3.72
C TYR A 313 -16.10 -11.38 3.03
N TYR A 314 -17.32 -11.03 3.40
CA TYR A 314 -18.53 -11.57 2.82
C TYR A 314 -19.49 -10.44 2.47
N GLU A 315 -20.10 -10.57 1.30
CA GLU A 315 -21.24 -9.76 0.86
C GLU A 315 -22.50 -10.55 1.18
N MET A 316 -23.44 -9.94 1.86
CA MET A 316 -24.68 -10.58 2.33
C MET A 316 -25.87 -9.73 1.90
N THR A 317 -26.95 -10.38 1.45
CA THR A 317 -28.21 -9.71 1.14
C THR A 317 -29.07 -9.68 2.40
N ASP A 318 -29.47 -8.47 2.82
CA ASP A 318 -30.31 -8.26 4.02
C ASP A 318 -31.62 -9.04 3.94
N GLN A 319 -32.12 -9.49 5.08
CA GLN A 319 -33.34 -10.32 5.22
C GLN A 319 -33.30 -11.65 4.41
N THR A 320 -32.11 -12.10 4.02
CA THR A 320 -31.90 -13.42 3.38
C THR A 320 -30.71 -14.14 4.00
N GLN A 321 -30.55 -15.44 3.67
CA GLN A 321 -29.34 -16.20 4.00
C GLN A 321 -28.35 -16.26 2.83
N GLU A 322 -28.57 -15.45 1.81
CA GLU A 322 -27.68 -15.39 0.65
C GLU A 322 -26.41 -14.62 0.98
N TYR A 323 -25.27 -15.25 0.70
CA TYR A 323 -23.97 -14.59 0.87
C TYR A 323 -22.98 -15.03 -0.19
N ARG A 324 -22.01 -14.16 -0.48
CA ARG A 324 -20.89 -14.40 -1.38
C ARG A 324 -19.59 -14.06 -0.66
N ARG A 325 -18.60 -14.96 -0.68
CA ARG A 325 -17.27 -14.65 -0.18
C ARG A 325 -16.54 -13.73 -1.14
N LEU A 326 -16.15 -12.58 -0.64
CA LEU A 326 -15.33 -11.61 -1.38
C LEU A 326 -13.84 -11.90 -1.14
N TRP A 327 -13.01 -11.61 -2.13
CA TRP A 327 -11.56 -11.64 -2.05
C TRP A 327 -10.99 -12.82 -1.25
N PRO A 328 -11.11 -14.09 -1.73
CA PRO A 328 -10.74 -15.28 -0.94
C PRO A 328 -9.27 -15.32 -0.48
N HIS A 329 -8.40 -14.50 -1.10
CA HIS A 329 -7.00 -14.34 -0.73
C HIS A 329 -6.77 -13.38 0.45
N ILE A 330 -7.78 -12.59 0.86
CA ILE A 330 -7.72 -11.70 2.02
C ILE A 330 -8.32 -12.42 3.23
N SER A 331 -7.48 -12.69 4.21
CA SER A 331 -7.88 -13.34 5.48
C SER A 331 -7.61 -12.46 6.70
N SER A 332 -7.16 -11.23 6.49
CA SER A 332 -6.93 -10.24 7.56
C SER A 332 -8.14 -9.35 7.72
N ASP A 333 -8.55 -9.13 8.96
CA ASP A 333 -9.57 -8.16 9.35
C ASP A 333 -9.10 -6.73 9.09
N GLY A 334 -10.03 -5.85 8.75
CA GLY A 334 -9.84 -4.42 8.51
C GLY A 334 -11.17 -3.69 8.40
N HIS A 335 -11.13 -2.38 8.17
CA HIS A 335 -12.29 -1.49 8.15
C HIS A 335 -12.74 -1.25 6.70
N PRO A 336 -13.75 -1.96 6.20
CA PRO A 336 -14.22 -1.78 4.82
C PRO A 336 -15.08 -0.52 4.70
N SER A 337 -14.81 0.28 3.67
CA SER A 337 -15.63 1.43 3.29
C SER A 337 -15.84 1.43 1.78
N VAL A 338 -17.09 1.53 1.33
CA VAL A 338 -17.46 1.50 -0.08
C VAL A 338 -17.35 2.90 -0.69
N SER A 339 -16.83 3.00 -1.92
CA SER A 339 -16.76 4.28 -2.63
C SER A 339 -18.17 4.85 -2.89
N PRO A 340 -18.31 6.18 -3.04
CA PRO A 340 -19.62 6.82 -3.27
C PRO A 340 -20.38 6.30 -4.49
N ASP A 341 -19.67 5.76 -5.48
CA ASP A 341 -20.27 5.13 -6.68
C ASP A 341 -20.54 3.62 -6.53
N GLY A 342 -20.24 3.03 -5.35
CA GLY A 342 -20.49 1.61 -5.05
C GLY A 342 -19.53 0.62 -5.70
N ARG A 343 -18.52 1.06 -6.46
CA ARG A 343 -17.69 0.19 -7.31
C ARG A 343 -16.41 -0.31 -6.64
N LEU A 344 -15.88 0.45 -5.71
CA LEU A 344 -14.61 0.18 -5.03
C LEU A 344 -14.82 0.04 -3.53
N VAL A 345 -13.98 -0.75 -2.89
CA VAL A 345 -13.91 -0.85 -1.44
C VAL A 345 -12.51 -0.50 -1.00
N VAL A 346 -12.36 0.42 -0.05
CA VAL A 346 -11.11 0.61 0.67
C VAL A 346 -11.15 -0.21 1.95
N THR A 347 -10.04 -0.80 2.34
CA THR A 347 -9.87 -1.43 3.66
C THR A 347 -8.42 -1.30 4.12
N ASP A 348 -8.22 -1.45 5.41
CA ASP A 348 -6.90 -1.45 6.03
C ASP A 348 -6.52 -2.84 6.58
N THR A 349 -5.38 -2.91 7.22
CA THR A 349 -4.98 -4.03 8.07
C THR A 349 -4.51 -3.51 9.43
N TYR A 350 -4.67 -4.31 10.45
CA TYR A 350 -3.96 -4.07 11.71
C TYR A 350 -2.45 -4.17 11.52
N PRO A 351 -1.65 -3.44 12.34
CA PRO A 351 -0.19 -3.53 12.28
C PRO A 351 0.30 -4.97 12.38
N ASN A 352 1.04 -5.40 11.37
CA ASN A 352 1.61 -6.74 11.29
C ASN A 352 2.77 -6.95 12.28
N ARG A 353 3.52 -8.06 12.17
CA ARG A 353 4.69 -8.37 13.02
C ARG A 353 5.79 -7.30 12.94
N ASN A 354 5.89 -6.61 11.83
CA ASN A 354 6.86 -5.55 11.58
C ASN A 354 6.30 -4.15 11.91
N ARG A 355 5.14 -4.07 12.54
CA ARG A 355 4.42 -2.84 12.87
C ARG A 355 3.99 -2.02 11.63
N MET A 356 3.85 -2.66 10.47
CA MET A 356 3.29 -2.03 9.27
C MET A 356 1.79 -2.30 9.19
N ALA A 357 1.00 -1.25 9.03
CA ALA A 357 -0.39 -1.29 8.60
C ALA A 357 -0.47 -0.95 7.11
N ILE A 358 -1.47 -1.48 6.41
CA ILE A 358 -1.58 -1.40 4.95
C ILE A 358 -2.97 -0.89 4.59
N LEU A 359 -3.04 0.09 3.68
CA LEU A 359 -4.27 0.51 3.02
C LEU A 359 -4.38 -0.14 1.65
N LYS A 360 -5.57 -0.64 1.33
CA LYS A 360 -5.86 -1.33 0.07
C LYS A 360 -7.15 -0.83 -0.54
N VAL A 361 -7.17 -0.72 -1.86
CA VAL A 361 -8.39 -0.53 -2.65
C VAL A 361 -8.68 -1.83 -3.40
N LEU A 362 -9.92 -2.26 -3.37
CA LEU A 362 -10.39 -3.57 -3.81
C LEU A 362 -11.63 -3.45 -4.70
N ASN A 363 -11.79 -4.38 -5.62
CA ASN A 363 -13.05 -4.79 -6.21
C ASN A 363 -12.97 -6.29 -6.54
N ASP A 364 -13.93 -6.84 -7.31
CA ASP A 364 -13.91 -8.26 -7.69
C ASP A 364 -12.70 -8.65 -8.54
N ASP A 365 -12.11 -7.69 -9.28
CA ASP A 365 -11.07 -7.93 -10.28
C ASP A 365 -9.66 -7.61 -9.77
N PHE A 366 -9.50 -6.80 -8.73
CA PHE A 366 -8.18 -6.35 -8.27
C PHE A 366 -8.06 -6.08 -6.76
N ASN A 367 -6.82 -6.00 -6.31
CA ASN A 367 -6.41 -5.65 -4.96
C ASN A 367 -5.13 -4.80 -5.05
N VAL A 368 -5.23 -3.52 -4.76
CA VAL A 368 -4.14 -2.56 -4.86
C VAL A 368 -3.78 -2.00 -3.51
N VAL A 369 -2.51 -2.10 -3.14
CA VAL A 369 -1.97 -1.42 -1.95
C VAL A 369 -1.68 0.03 -2.32
N ILE A 370 -2.34 0.97 -1.65
CA ILE A 370 -2.19 2.42 -1.89
C ILE A 370 -1.26 3.09 -0.89
N ALA A 371 -1.12 2.51 0.32
CA ALA A 371 -0.16 2.98 1.31
C ALA A 371 0.28 1.87 2.26
N ARG A 372 1.50 1.99 2.79
CA ARG A 372 2.03 1.23 3.92
C ARG A 372 2.55 2.20 4.95
N VAL A 373 2.10 2.08 6.18
CA VAL A 373 2.46 3.02 7.25
C VAL A 373 2.97 2.28 8.48
N PHE A 374 3.98 2.86 9.10
CA PHE A 374 4.58 2.32 10.30
C PHE A 374 3.79 2.74 11.55
N ALA A 375 3.52 1.80 12.47
CA ALA A 375 2.81 2.06 13.73
C ALA A 375 3.72 1.80 14.94
N PRO A 376 4.33 2.85 15.55
CA PRO A 376 5.17 2.71 16.73
C PRO A 376 4.48 2.00 17.90
N PHE A 377 5.23 1.30 18.75
CA PHE A 377 4.70 0.63 19.94
C PHE A 377 4.12 1.59 20.99
N LYS A 378 4.39 2.87 20.91
CA LYS A 378 3.75 3.91 21.72
C LYS A 378 2.22 3.82 21.61
N TYR A 379 1.71 3.50 20.40
CA TYR A 379 0.29 3.30 20.13
C TYR A 379 -0.02 1.81 20.02
N ASP A 380 -0.50 1.20 21.08
CA ASP A 380 -0.76 -0.24 21.12
C ASP A 380 -1.97 -0.58 22.01
N ASN A 381 -2.55 -1.76 21.87
CA ASN A 381 -3.76 -2.21 22.57
C ASN A 381 -4.99 -1.33 22.29
N ASP A 382 -5.60 -0.81 23.36
CA ASP A 382 -6.83 -0.01 23.30
C ASP A 382 -6.56 1.41 22.75
N THR A 383 -5.30 1.89 22.85
CA THR A 383 -4.84 3.17 22.30
C THR A 383 -4.18 3.02 20.91
N ARG A 384 -4.25 1.84 20.29
CA ARG A 384 -3.75 1.62 18.93
C ARG A 384 -4.42 2.59 17.97
N CYS A 385 -3.62 3.19 17.08
CA CYS A 385 -4.15 3.94 15.97
C CYS A 385 -4.52 2.97 14.83
N ASP A 386 -5.81 2.72 14.66
CA ASP A 386 -6.35 2.05 13.50
C ASP A 386 -6.49 3.08 12.37
N LEU A 387 -6.27 2.70 11.12
CA LEU A 387 -6.20 3.67 10.03
C LEU A 387 -7.58 4.23 9.68
N HIS A 388 -8.64 3.44 9.89
CA HIS A 388 -10.02 3.85 9.65
C HIS A 388 -10.21 4.56 8.29
N PRO A 389 -9.93 3.87 7.17
CA PRO A 389 -9.99 4.51 5.87
C PRO A 389 -11.40 4.88 5.46
N ARG A 390 -11.54 6.06 4.86
CA ARG A 390 -12.81 6.62 4.41
C ARG A 390 -12.65 7.40 3.13
N TRP A 391 -13.64 7.30 2.27
CA TRP A 391 -13.65 7.99 0.99
C TRP A 391 -13.93 9.49 1.15
N SER A 392 -13.29 10.29 0.28
CA SER A 392 -13.79 11.63 -0.04
C SER A 392 -15.17 11.51 -0.69
N ARG A 393 -15.99 12.57 -0.59
CA ARG A 393 -17.34 12.55 -1.14
C ARG A 393 -17.37 12.43 -2.65
N ASP A 394 -16.36 12.97 -3.34
CA ASP A 394 -16.17 12.81 -4.78
C ASP A 394 -15.49 11.46 -5.17
N GLY A 395 -15.07 10.69 -4.17
CA GLY A 395 -14.41 9.39 -4.34
C GLY A 395 -13.01 9.44 -4.95
N LYS A 396 -12.33 10.58 -4.97
CA LYS A 396 -10.98 10.73 -5.57
C LYS A 396 -9.84 10.58 -4.57
N LYS A 397 -10.15 10.60 -3.27
CA LYS A 397 -9.17 10.50 -2.19
C LYS A 397 -9.63 9.51 -1.13
N ILE A 398 -8.68 8.94 -0.41
CA ILE A 398 -8.92 8.17 0.82
C ILE A 398 -8.32 8.95 1.98
N TYR A 399 -9.13 9.30 2.97
CA TYR A 399 -8.69 9.84 4.25
C TYR A 399 -8.39 8.70 5.23
N PHE A 400 -7.40 8.88 6.09
CA PHE A 400 -7.08 7.90 7.14
C PHE A 400 -6.29 8.54 8.29
N ASP A 401 -6.40 7.96 9.48
CA ASP A 401 -5.61 8.36 10.64
C ASP A 401 -4.33 7.52 10.72
N SER A 402 -3.20 8.12 11.10
CA SER A 402 -1.94 7.37 11.25
C SER A 402 -0.98 8.03 12.24
N VAL A 403 0.05 7.27 12.64
CA VAL A 403 1.06 7.66 13.64
C VAL A 403 2.50 7.48 13.13
N PHE A 404 2.68 7.37 11.82
CA PHE A 404 3.98 7.01 11.24
C PHE A 404 5.03 8.11 11.38
N GLU A 405 4.64 9.36 11.57
CA GLU A 405 5.52 10.50 11.84
C GLU A 405 5.85 10.70 13.33
N GLY A 406 5.41 9.76 14.19
CA GLY A 406 5.71 9.79 15.62
C GLY A 406 4.60 10.37 16.50
N HIS A 407 3.62 11.03 15.93
CA HIS A 407 2.38 11.51 16.53
C HIS A 407 1.21 11.24 15.58
N ARG A 408 -0.02 11.27 16.12
CA ARG A 408 -1.21 10.97 15.33
C ARG A 408 -1.54 12.14 14.40
N GLY A 409 -1.83 11.83 13.13
CA GLY A 409 -2.21 12.79 12.12
C GLY A 409 -3.35 12.28 11.24
N LEU A 410 -4.09 13.20 10.64
CA LEU A 410 -5.04 12.93 9.55
C LEU A 410 -4.32 13.10 8.21
N TYR A 411 -4.42 12.08 7.38
CA TYR A 411 -3.75 11.99 6.08
C TYR A 411 -4.72 11.67 4.96
N THR A 412 -4.29 11.91 3.72
CA THR A 412 -5.02 11.50 2.52
C THR A 412 -4.10 10.86 1.48
N VAL A 413 -4.68 9.98 0.66
CA VAL A 413 -4.05 9.39 -0.53
C VAL A 413 -4.96 9.63 -1.72
N PRO A 414 -4.50 10.30 -2.80
CA PRO A 414 -5.23 10.39 -4.05
C PRO A 414 -5.43 9.01 -4.69
N VAL A 415 -6.63 8.71 -5.16
CA VAL A 415 -7.01 7.43 -5.78
C VAL A 415 -7.81 7.61 -7.09
N ASP A 416 -7.89 8.80 -7.61
CA ASP A 416 -8.53 9.14 -8.88
C ASP A 416 -7.96 8.34 -10.05
N HIS A 417 -6.64 8.14 -10.07
CA HIS A 417 -5.95 7.29 -11.04
C HIS A 417 -6.41 5.82 -11.01
N ILE A 418 -6.80 5.29 -9.85
CA ILE A 418 -7.33 3.92 -9.75
C ILE A 418 -8.70 3.84 -10.42
N ARG A 419 -9.54 4.84 -10.24
CA ARG A 419 -10.85 4.91 -10.87
C ARG A 419 -10.75 4.94 -12.40
N PHE A 420 -9.81 5.72 -12.95
CA PHE A 420 -9.58 5.76 -14.40
C PHE A 420 -9.05 4.44 -14.96
N ALA A 421 -8.20 3.73 -14.21
CA ALA A 421 -7.63 2.46 -14.66
C ALA A 421 -8.62 1.28 -14.61
N TYR A 422 -9.63 1.32 -13.72
CA TYR A 422 -10.52 0.17 -13.45
C TYR A 422 -12.01 0.39 -13.74
N GLY A 423 -12.37 1.46 -14.38
CA GLY A 423 -13.64 1.42 -14.69
C GLY A 423 -14.76 2.25 -14.60
N GLU A 424 -14.63 3.10 -15.40
CA GLU A 424 -15.84 3.45 -16.10
C GLU A 424 -15.98 2.47 -17.26
N ASP A 425 -16.89 1.49 -17.13
CA ASP A 425 -17.80 1.22 -18.22
C ASP A 425 -18.67 2.48 -18.37
N THR A 426 -18.00 3.62 -18.60
CA THR A 426 -18.63 4.74 -19.24
C THR A 426 -19.00 4.17 -20.59
N GLY A 427 -20.27 4.01 -20.83
CA GLY A 427 -20.83 3.95 -22.16
C GLY A 427 -20.46 5.18 -23.02
N THR A 428 -19.48 5.95 -22.66
CA THR A 428 -18.63 6.77 -23.48
C THR A 428 -17.82 5.81 -24.35
N LYS A 429 -18.44 5.41 -25.49
CA LYS A 429 -17.68 5.06 -26.68
C LYS A 429 -16.44 5.94 -26.66
N LEU A 430 -15.24 5.31 -26.45
CA LEU A 430 -13.94 5.96 -26.59
C LEU A 430 -14.09 6.98 -27.71
N LYS A 431 -13.85 8.27 -27.46
CA LYS A 431 -13.91 9.29 -28.50
C LYS A 431 -13.06 8.73 -29.62
N LYS A 432 -13.72 8.43 -30.79
CA LYS A 432 -13.00 8.14 -32.00
C LYS A 432 -12.22 9.42 -32.31
N THR A 433 -10.95 9.42 -31.93
CA THR A 433 -9.99 10.31 -32.56
C THR A 433 -9.95 9.89 -34.03
N ASP A 434 -9.78 10.80 -34.97
CA ASP A 434 -9.72 10.49 -36.38
C ASP A 434 -8.61 9.49 -36.76
N HIS A 435 -7.70 9.17 -35.80
CA HIS A 435 -6.73 8.08 -35.86
C HIS A 435 -6.85 7.23 -34.59
N PRO A 436 -7.29 5.95 -34.66
CA PRO A 436 -7.36 5.08 -33.50
C PRO A 436 -5.94 4.84 -32.93
N ARG A 437 -5.76 5.04 -31.60
CA ARG A 437 -4.50 4.78 -30.90
C ARG A 437 -4.06 3.32 -31.08
N ILE A 438 -2.77 3.07 -31.02
CA ILE A 438 -2.19 1.71 -31.00
C ILE A 438 -2.42 1.09 -29.63
N ARG A 439 -3.24 0.04 -29.57
CA ARG A 439 -3.54 -0.68 -28.34
C ARG A 439 -2.47 -1.70 -28.03
N ILE A 440 -1.75 -1.49 -26.92
CA ILE A 440 -0.68 -2.36 -26.44
C ILE A 440 -1.12 -3.06 -25.17
N VAL A 441 -1.16 -4.39 -25.18
CA VAL A 441 -1.33 -5.17 -23.96
C VAL A 441 0.04 -5.50 -23.38
N TYR A 442 0.34 -4.99 -22.18
CA TYR A 442 1.49 -5.42 -21.38
C TYR A 442 1.07 -6.61 -20.53
N LEU A 443 1.62 -7.79 -20.83
CA LEU A 443 1.27 -9.03 -20.15
C LEU A 443 2.43 -9.50 -19.27
N MET A 444 2.19 -9.60 -17.96
CA MET A 444 3.17 -10.08 -16.98
C MET A 444 2.55 -10.99 -15.94
N THR A 445 3.38 -11.65 -15.13
CA THR A 445 2.88 -12.54 -14.06
C THR A 445 2.28 -11.76 -12.91
N SER A 446 2.96 -10.70 -12.47
CA SER A 446 2.54 -9.73 -11.43
C SER A 446 3.46 -8.52 -11.50
N CYS A 447 3.07 -7.42 -10.86
CA CYS A 447 3.88 -6.19 -10.76
C CYS A 447 4.88 -6.24 -9.59
N LYS A 448 5.50 -7.37 -9.34
CA LYS A 448 6.50 -7.55 -8.28
C LYS A 448 7.66 -6.57 -8.41
N LYS A 449 8.20 -6.09 -7.28
CA LYS A 449 9.30 -5.10 -7.20
C LYS A 449 10.65 -5.73 -7.63
N VAL A 450 10.85 -5.88 -8.94
CA VAL A 450 12.08 -6.43 -9.54
C VAL A 450 12.48 -5.64 -10.80
N GLY A 451 13.74 -5.78 -11.25
CA GLY A 451 14.28 -5.04 -12.39
C GLY A 451 13.43 -5.08 -13.69
N PRO A 452 12.95 -6.23 -14.15
CA PRO A 452 12.10 -6.31 -15.35
C PRO A 452 10.81 -5.48 -15.26
N THR A 453 10.12 -5.52 -14.13
CA THR A 453 8.90 -4.73 -13.91
C THR A 453 9.23 -3.24 -13.82
N GLN A 454 10.33 -2.83 -13.16
CA GLN A 454 10.79 -1.44 -13.18
C GLN A 454 10.99 -0.92 -14.59
N GLN A 455 11.69 -1.68 -15.42
CA GLN A 455 11.96 -1.24 -16.81
C GLN A 455 10.68 -1.18 -17.65
N THR A 456 9.73 -2.08 -17.42
CA THR A 456 8.42 -2.01 -18.10
C THR A 456 7.62 -0.78 -17.67
N LEU A 457 7.66 -0.43 -16.39
CA LEU A 457 7.06 0.81 -15.87
C LEU A 457 7.71 2.03 -16.54
N ASN A 458 9.04 2.08 -16.63
CA ASN A 458 9.77 3.16 -17.26
C ASN A 458 9.39 3.33 -18.75
N ILE A 459 9.10 2.22 -19.46
CA ILE A 459 8.58 2.29 -20.83
C ILE A 459 7.18 2.91 -20.84
N ILE A 460 6.26 2.38 -20.02
CA ILE A 460 4.84 2.79 -20.00
C ILE A 460 4.67 4.24 -19.54
N LYS A 461 5.41 4.65 -18.50
CA LYS A 461 5.39 6.02 -17.96
C LYS A 461 5.72 7.09 -19.01
N ASN A 462 6.57 6.75 -19.98
CA ASN A 462 7.05 7.66 -21.03
C ASN A 462 6.43 7.40 -22.40
N LEU A 463 5.32 6.65 -22.48
CA LEU A 463 4.57 6.49 -23.72
C LEU A 463 3.81 7.77 -24.08
N ASP A 464 3.76 8.08 -25.38
CA ASP A 464 2.85 9.09 -25.91
C ASP A 464 1.40 8.59 -25.84
N GLN A 465 0.63 9.10 -24.90
CA GLN A 465 -0.75 8.70 -24.62
C GLN A 465 -1.74 9.11 -25.74
N ASP A 466 -1.36 10.03 -26.61
CA ASP A 466 -2.17 10.39 -27.80
C ASP A 466 -2.03 9.35 -28.92
N VAL A 467 -0.90 8.66 -28.97
CA VAL A 467 -0.58 7.64 -29.96
C VAL A 467 -0.85 6.22 -29.49
N PHE A 468 -0.61 5.94 -28.19
CA PHE A 468 -0.67 4.60 -27.61
C PHE A 468 -1.75 4.47 -26.52
N GLU A 469 -2.38 3.30 -26.49
CA GLU A 469 -3.31 2.89 -25.45
C GLU A 469 -2.73 1.69 -24.70
N PRO A 470 -1.97 1.91 -23.61
CA PRO A 470 -1.39 0.81 -22.83
C PRO A 470 -2.44 0.16 -21.93
N ILE A 471 -2.57 -1.16 -21.99
CA ILE A 471 -3.40 -2.00 -21.13
C ILE A 471 -2.49 -2.98 -20.40
N LEU A 472 -2.69 -3.15 -19.11
CA LEU A 472 -1.93 -4.09 -18.29
C LEU A 472 -2.75 -5.35 -18.00
N ILE A 473 -2.16 -6.53 -18.22
CA ILE A 473 -2.71 -7.81 -17.75
C ILE A 473 -1.71 -8.48 -16.82
N THR A 474 -2.16 -8.86 -15.62
CA THR A 474 -1.41 -9.72 -14.70
C THR A 474 -2.05 -11.10 -14.59
N LEU A 475 -1.22 -12.15 -14.44
CA LEU A 475 -1.67 -13.55 -14.43
C LEU A 475 -1.87 -14.13 -13.02
N TYR A 476 -1.29 -13.49 -12.01
CA TYR A 476 -1.36 -13.90 -10.61
C TYR A 476 -1.79 -12.74 -9.72
N ASP A 477 -2.32 -13.09 -8.55
CA ASP A 477 -2.59 -12.09 -7.50
C ASP A 477 -1.31 -11.33 -7.14
N GLU A 478 -1.45 -10.05 -6.86
CA GLU A 478 -0.32 -9.21 -6.45
C GLU A 478 0.13 -9.55 -5.03
N GLU A 479 1.45 -9.62 -4.84
CA GLU A 479 2.07 -9.80 -3.53
C GLU A 479 2.07 -8.47 -2.75
N GLU A 480 2.35 -8.54 -1.44
CA GLU A 480 2.38 -7.34 -0.57
C GLU A 480 3.43 -6.29 -1.01
N ASP A 481 4.47 -6.68 -1.75
CA ASP A 481 5.51 -5.82 -2.31
C ASP A 481 5.26 -5.42 -3.77
N SER A 482 4.03 -5.51 -4.24
CA SER A 482 3.66 -5.14 -5.61
C SER A 482 3.84 -3.64 -5.87
N ARG A 483 4.23 -3.33 -7.11
CA ARG A 483 4.29 -1.98 -7.69
C ARG A 483 3.06 -1.64 -8.51
N MET A 484 1.98 -2.36 -8.37
CA MET A 484 0.77 -2.12 -9.17
C MET A 484 0.33 -0.64 -9.11
N ALA A 485 0.37 -0.04 -7.91
CA ALA A 485 0.03 1.37 -7.72
C ALA A 485 0.87 2.33 -8.61
N ASP A 486 2.14 1.97 -8.88
CA ASP A 486 3.02 2.79 -9.71
C ASP A 486 2.65 2.72 -11.21
N TYR A 487 2.01 1.62 -11.66
CA TYR A 487 1.58 1.41 -13.04
C TYR A 487 0.26 2.11 -13.38
N LEU A 488 -0.67 2.15 -12.41
CA LEU A 488 -2.06 2.56 -12.65
C LEU A 488 -2.21 3.95 -13.27
N PRO A 489 -1.40 4.97 -12.92
CA PRO A 489 -1.50 6.30 -13.54
C PRO A 489 -1.22 6.33 -15.03
N TYR A 490 -0.57 5.29 -15.57
CA TYR A 490 -0.03 5.28 -16.93
C TYR A 490 -0.67 4.24 -17.85
N VAL A 491 -1.62 3.44 -17.34
CA VAL A 491 -2.33 2.43 -18.15
C VAL A 491 -3.80 2.78 -18.28
N SER A 492 -4.38 2.51 -19.46
CA SER A 492 -5.80 2.77 -19.75
C SER A 492 -6.72 1.79 -19.03
N ALA A 493 -6.23 0.58 -18.73
CA ALA A 493 -6.95 -0.44 -17.97
C ALA A 493 -5.98 -1.49 -17.39
N HIS A 494 -6.40 -2.16 -16.32
CA HIS A 494 -5.73 -3.36 -15.80
C HIS A 494 -6.72 -4.52 -15.66
N TYR A 495 -6.25 -5.72 -15.97
CA TYR A 495 -7.03 -6.95 -15.81
C TYR A 495 -6.22 -8.03 -15.10
N LEU A 496 -6.76 -8.60 -14.05
CA LEU A 496 -6.23 -9.81 -13.43
C LEU A 496 -6.84 -11.04 -14.09
N VAL A 497 -6.05 -11.74 -14.90
CA VAL A 497 -6.48 -12.97 -15.58
C VAL A 497 -5.83 -14.16 -14.89
N LYS A 498 -6.50 -14.74 -13.89
CA LYS A 498 -5.95 -15.85 -13.09
C LYS A 498 -5.73 -17.09 -13.96
N THR A 499 -4.46 -17.36 -14.26
CA THR A 499 -4.05 -18.48 -15.11
C THR A 499 -2.85 -19.21 -14.50
N GLY A 500 -3.05 -20.47 -14.09
CA GLY A 500 -1.99 -21.27 -13.47
C GLY A 500 -0.86 -21.66 -14.45
N LYS A 501 0.36 -21.83 -13.95
CA LYS A 501 1.53 -22.27 -14.73
C LYS A 501 1.25 -23.54 -15.54
N LYS A 502 0.52 -24.50 -14.94
CA LYS A 502 0.12 -25.76 -15.62
C LYS A 502 -0.80 -25.48 -16.81
N SER A 503 -1.76 -24.58 -16.69
CA SER A 503 -2.66 -24.20 -17.78
C SER A 503 -1.92 -23.53 -18.93
N ILE A 504 -0.94 -22.67 -18.64
CA ILE A 504 -0.06 -22.06 -19.62
C ILE A 504 0.75 -23.13 -20.37
N LEU A 505 1.35 -24.07 -19.64
CA LEU A 505 2.19 -25.12 -20.23
C LEU A 505 1.38 -26.11 -21.10
N THR A 506 0.16 -26.44 -20.70
CA THR A 506 -0.71 -27.39 -21.41
C THR A 506 -1.61 -26.76 -22.48
N GLY A 507 -1.69 -25.42 -22.56
CA GLY A 507 -2.54 -24.77 -23.53
C GLY A 507 -3.99 -24.61 -23.13
N SER A 508 -4.33 -24.86 -21.87
CA SER A 508 -5.68 -24.73 -21.35
C SER A 508 -5.98 -23.35 -20.73
N ASP A 509 -5.30 -22.33 -21.21
CA ASP A 509 -5.38 -20.91 -20.75
C ASP A 509 -6.56 -20.15 -21.39
N LYS A 510 -7.76 -20.74 -21.28
CA LYS A 510 -8.99 -20.20 -21.89
C LYS A 510 -9.32 -18.76 -21.45
N ALA A 511 -9.10 -18.43 -20.18
CA ALA A 511 -9.39 -17.11 -19.63
C ALA A 511 -8.51 -16.04 -20.30
N LEU A 512 -7.20 -16.30 -20.45
CA LEU A 512 -6.30 -15.39 -21.15
C LEU A 512 -6.68 -15.19 -22.62
N ARG A 513 -6.99 -16.28 -23.32
CA ARG A 513 -7.44 -16.22 -24.72
C ARG A 513 -8.69 -15.38 -24.89
N LYS A 514 -9.70 -15.62 -24.04
CA LYS A 514 -10.95 -14.87 -24.04
C LYS A 514 -10.70 -13.39 -23.80
N LYS A 515 -9.88 -13.03 -22.79
CA LYS A 515 -9.57 -11.64 -22.49
C LYS A 515 -8.81 -10.94 -23.63
N LEU A 516 -7.84 -11.59 -24.24
CA LEU A 516 -7.13 -11.04 -25.40
C LEU A 516 -8.05 -10.87 -26.62
N GLU A 517 -9.03 -11.78 -26.82
CA GLU A 517 -10.05 -11.64 -27.87
C GLU A 517 -10.99 -10.46 -27.61
N GLU A 518 -11.40 -10.23 -26.35
CA GLU A 518 -12.22 -9.07 -25.96
C GLU A 518 -11.50 -7.74 -26.16
N LEU A 519 -10.19 -7.68 -25.89
CA LEU A 519 -9.40 -6.46 -25.94
C LEU A 519 -8.95 -6.07 -27.35
N HIS A 520 -8.88 -7.00 -28.29
CA HIS A 520 -8.40 -6.76 -29.67
C HIS A 520 -7.08 -5.97 -29.73
N PRO A 521 -5.98 -6.42 -29.07
CA PRO A 521 -4.72 -5.67 -29.07
C PRO A 521 -4.08 -5.61 -30.46
N ASP A 522 -3.48 -4.45 -30.82
CA ASP A 522 -2.64 -4.32 -32.00
C ASP A 522 -1.33 -5.09 -31.85
N LEU A 523 -0.80 -5.11 -30.63
CA LEU A 523 0.34 -5.92 -30.24
C LEU A 523 0.33 -6.23 -28.72
N ILE A 524 1.10 -7.24 -28.32
CA ILE A 524 1.28 -7.63 -26.93
C ILE A 524 2.77 -7.54 -26.57
N HIS A 525 3.11 -6.74 -25.53
CA HIS A 525 4.45 -6.75 -24.94
C HIS A 525 4.43 -7.65 -23.71
N THR A 526 5.15 -8.76 -23.78
CA THR A 526 5.19 -9.76 -22.70
C THR A 526 6.43 -9.62 -21.85
N VAL A 527 6.28 -9.90 -20.53
CA VAL A 527 7.36 -9.77 -19.53
C VAL A 527 7.48 -11.06 -18.72
N GLY A 528 8.53 -11.82 -18.98
CA GLY A 528 8.86 -13.06 -18.28
C GLY A 528 8.41 -14.33 -19.00
N VAL A 529 9.07 -15.45 -18.70
CA VAL A 529 9.02 -16.70 -19.48
C VAL A 529 7.62 -17.27 -19.69
N PHE A 530 6.72 -17.21 -18.69
CA PHE A 530 5.36 -17.74 -18.83
C PHE A 530 4.47 -16.88 -19.74
N PRO A 531 4.41 -15.53 -19.58
CA PRO A 531 3.76 -14.66 -20.54
C PRO A 531 4.31 -14.79 -21.96
N ASP A 532 5.66 -14.80 -22.10
CA ASP A 532 6.34 -14.93 -23.39
C ASP A 532 5.91 -16.23 -24.11
N TYR A 533 5.99 -17.35 -23.42
CA TYR A 533 5.60 -18.65 -23.95
C TYR A 533 4.11 -18.75 -24.27
N ALA A 534 3.23 -18.21 -23.39
CA ALA A 534 1.79 -18.28 -23.59
C ALA A 534 1.36 -17.58 -24.89
N VAL A 535 1.82 -16.34 -25.12
CA VAL A 535 1.45 -15.58 -26.32
C VAL A 535 2.07 -16.17 -27.58
N SER A 536 3.33 -16.58 -27.54
CA SER A 536 4.01 -17.23 -28.67
C SER A 536 3.30 -18.52 -29.09
N ARG A 537 2.81 -19.31 -28.12
CA ARG A 537 2.06 -20.54 -28.40
C ARG A 537 0.65 -20.26 -28.93
N ILE A 538 0.01 -19.17 -28.52
CA ILE A 538 -1.27 -18.74 -29.09
C ILE A 538 -1.10 -18.40 -30.58
N GLY A 539 0.02 -17.76 -30.96
CA GLY A 539 0.45 -17.52 -32.33
C GLY A 539 -0.45 -16.57 -33.15
N LYS A 540 -1.48 -15.97 -32.54
CA LYS A 540 -2.48 -15.12 -33.21
C LYS A 540 -2.11 -13.63 -33.19
N TYR A 541 -1.30 -13.23 -32.22
CA TYR A 541 -1.02 -11.83 -31.92
C TYR A 541 0.42 -11.44 -32.25
N LYS A 542 0.61 -10.19 -32.66
CA LYS A 542 1.93 -9.58 -32.77
C LYS A 542 2.53 -9.46 -31.38
N GLN A 543 3.66 -10.10 -31.15
CA GLN A 543 4.30 -10.16 -29.84
C GLN A 543 5.66 -9.48 -29.86
N VAL A 544 5.89 -8.62 -28.87
CA VAL A 544 7.20 -8.08 -28.49
C VAL A 544 7.56 -8.63 -27.12
N HIS A 545 8.82 -9.01 -26.92
CA HIS A 545 9.33 -9.27 -25.58
C HIS A 545 10.78 -8.82 -25.41
N THR A 546 11.19 -8.57 -24.18
CA THR A 546 12.53 -8.09 -23.85
C THR A 546 13.29 -9.10 -23.01
N LEU A 547 14.47 -9.50 -23.51
CA LEU A 547 15.42 -10.35 -22.79
C LEU A 547 16.28 -9.50 -21.86
N ARG A 548 16.33 -9.89 -20.58
CA ARG A 548 17.04 -9.15 -19.55
C ARG A 548 18.34 -9.81 -19.09
N ASN A 549 18.56 -11.06 -19.42
CA ASN A 549 19.78 -11.83 -19.15
C ASN A 549 19.94 -12.96 -20.16
N TYR A 550 21.11 -13.60 -20.21
CA TYR A 550 21.30 -14.81 -20.97
C TYR A 550 20.62 -16.00 -20.26
N VAL A 551 19.64 -16.61 -20.92
CA VAL A 551 18.70 -17.56 -20.29
C VAL A 551 19.35 -18.82 -19.73
N TYR A 552 20.43 -19.33 -20.37
CA TYR A 552 21.12 -20.52 -19.90
C TYR A 552 22.08 -20.29 -18.74
N ASP A 553 22.40 -19.03 -18.42
CA ASP A 553 23.14 -18.66 -17.21
C ASP A 553 22.18 -18.27 -16.07
N ASP A 554 21.14 -17.47 -16.36
CA ASP A 554 20.24 -16.92 -15.36
C ASP A 554 19.25 -17.95 -14.78
N TYR A 555 18.58 -18.73 -15.64
CA TYR A 555 17.52 -19.64 -15.16
C TYR A 555 18.07 -20.85 -14.39
N PRO A 556 19.16 -21.53 -14.81
CA PRO A 556 19.76 -22.59 -14.01
C PRO A 556 20.31 -22.12 -12.66
N ALA A 557 20.88 -20.91 -12.61
CA ALA A 557 21.34 -20.30 -11.35
C ALA A 557 20.19 -20.01 -10.38
N LYS A 558 19.01 -19.59 -10.91
CA LYS A 558 17.84 -19.17 -10.12
C LYS A 558 16.91 -20.32 -9.74
N TYR A 559 16.73 -21.31 -10.61
CA TYR A 559 15.72 -22.37 -10.46
C TYR A 559 16.32 -23.78 -10.36
N GLY A 560 17.66 -23.91 -10.36
CA GLY A 560 18.38 -25.18 -10.42
C GLY A 560 18.51 -25.70 -11.86
N LYS A 561 19.50 -26.59 -12.09
CA LYS A 561 19.90 -27.03 -13.44
C LYS A 561 18.77 -27.61 -14.28
N VAL A 562 17.95 -28.51 -13.73
CA VAL A 562 16.88 -29.19 -14.52
C VAL A 562 15.74 -28.21 -14.86
N ARG A 563 15.15 -27.56 -13.84
CA ARG A 563 14.04 -26.61 -14.05
C ARG A 563 14.47 -25.41 -14.86
N GLY A 564 15.66 -24.88 -14.59
CA GLY A 564 16.23 -23.74 -15.31
C GLY A 564 16.39 -24.02 -16.80
N ASN A 565 16.94 -25.19 -17.19
CA ASN A 565 17.06 -25.54 -18.60
C ASN A 565 15.70 -25.74 -19.30
N ILE A 566 14.67 -26.26 -18.59
CA ILE A 566 13.31 -26.34 -19.14
C ILE A 566 12.77 -24.93 -19.41
N LEU A 567 12.90 -24.02 -18.46
CA LEU A 567 12.47 -22.62 -18.62
C LEU A 567 13.24 -21.91 -19.74
N ALA A 568 14.57 -22.17 -19.86
CA ALA A 568 15.36 -21.66 -20.98
C ALA A 568 14.83 -22.17 -22.32
N GLY A 569 14.47 -23.45 -22.41
CA GLY A 569 13.85 -24.03 -23.62
C GLY A 569 12.51 -23.35 -23.98
N LEU A 570 11.65 -23.07 -23.00
CA LEU A 570 10.41 -22.31 -23.23
C LEU A 570 10.68 -20.90 -23.73
N GLN A 571 11.70 -20.22 -23.18
CA GLN A 571 12.10 -18.88 -23.62
C GLN A 571 12.65 -18.90 -25.04
N ILE A 572 13.48 -19.89 -25.40
CA ILE A 572 13.98 -20.08 -26.77
C ILE A 572 12.82 -20.33 -27.74
N TYR A 573 11.82 -21.11 -27.34
CA TYR A 573 10.60 -21.28 -28.12
C TYR A 573 9.91 -19.92 -28.39
N ALA A 574 9.73 -19.12 -27.34
CA ALA A 574 9.12 -17.80 -27.45
C ALA A 574 9.93 -16.87 -28.39
N MET A 575 11.26 -16.85 -28.28
CA MET A 575 12.15 -16.07 -29.16
C MET A 575 11.92 -16.41 -30.65
N LYS A 576 11.73 -17.68 -30.96
CA LYS A 576 11.56 -18.17 -32.35
C LYS A 576 10.17 -17.90 -32.93
N HIS A 577 9.17 -17.68 -32.10
CA HIS A 577 7.76 -17.55 -32.51
C HIS A 577 7.16 -16.17 -32.23
N SER A 578 7.90 -15.24 -31.64
CA SER A 578 7.48 -13.85 -31.43
C SER A 578 7.73 -12.99 -32.67
N SER A 579 6.97 -11.89 -32.80
CA SER A 579 7.16 -10.92 -33.88
C SER A 579 8.45 -10.12 -33.72
N LYS A 580 8.87 -9.86 -32.49
CA LYS A 580 10.09 -9.12 -32.16
C LYS A 580 10.64 -9.52 -30.80
N THR A 581 11.92 -9.92 -30.80
CA THR A 581 12.71 -10.07 -29.57
C THR A 581 13.69 -8.91 -29.48
N ILE A 582 13.83 -8.31 -28.30
CA ILE A 582 14.74 -7.19 -28.03
C ILE A 582 15.60 -7.58 -26.82
N THR A 583 16.91 -7.31 -26.86
CA THR A 583 17.80 -7.43 -25.71
C THR A 583 17.90 -6.09 -24.98
N CYS A 584 18.11 -6.13 -23.67
CA CYS A 584 18.21 -4.91 -22.85
C CYS A 584 19.57 -4.20 -22.92
N SER A 585 20.51 -4.73 -23.72
CA SER A 585 21.85 -4.19 -23.97
C SER A 585 22.40 -4.74 -25.28
N GLU A 586 23.33 -4.02 -25.86
CA GLU A 586 24.10 -4.43 -27.04
C GLU A 586 24.96 -5.67 -26.72
N SER A 587 25.66 -5.64 -25.61
CA SER A 587 26.47 -6.75 -25.10
C SER A 587 25.67 -8.05 -24.96
N LEU A 588 24.41 -7.97 -24.50
CA LEU A 588 23.54 -9.15 -24.42
C LEU A 588 23.13 -9.66 -25.82
N SER A 589 22.89 -8.78 -26.78
CA SER A 589 22.65 -9.16 -28.17
C SER A 589 23.84 -9.93 -28.75
N HIS A 590 25.07 -9.44 -28.56
CA HIS A 590 26.30 -10.14 -28.96
C HIS A 590 26.44 -11.53 -28.30
N ILE A 591 26.14 -11.67 -27.00
CA ILE A 591 26.18 -12.99 -26.32
C ILE A 591 25.19 -13.97 -26.96
N TYR A 592 23.97 -13.55 -27.33
CA TYR A 592 23.02 -14.42 -28.02
C TYR A 592 23.50 -14.80 -29.43
N HIS A 593 24.08 -13.86 -30.16
CA HIS A 593 24.71 -14.14 -31.47
C HIS A 593 25.85 -15.17 -31.35
N GLU A 594 26.77 -14.93 -30.43
CA GLU A 594 27.92 -15.81 -30.25
C GLU A 594 27.55 -17.23 -29.82
N LYS A 595 26.71 -17.33 -28.77
CA LYS A 595 26.40 -18.61 -28.14
C LYS A 595 25.29 -19.41 -28.83
N LEU A 596 24.32 -18.74 -29.46
CA LEU A 596 23.14 -19.39 -30.05
C LEU A 596 22.94 -19.09 -31.54
N LYS A 597 23.76 -18.22 -32.16
CA LYS A 597 23.61 -17.73 -33.54
C LYS A 597 22.24 -17.11 -33.77
N MET A 598 21.74 -16.34 -32.78
CA MET A 598 20.49 -15.62 -32.84
C MET A 598 20.78 -14.11 -32.80
N ASP A 599 20.30 -13.39 -33.83
CA ASP A 599 20.46 -11.94 -33.93
C ASP A 599 19.22 -11.23 -33.42
N PHE A 600 19.44 -10.32 -32.48
CA PHE A 600 18.37 -9.50 -31.89
C PHE A 600 18.75 -8.02 -31.93
N ASP A 601 17.76 -7.16 -32.17
CA ASP A 601 17.92 -5.73 -31.90
C ASP A 601 18.06 -5.53 -30.40
N TYR A 602 18.69 -4.42 -30.01
CA TYR A 602 18.79 -4.04 -28.61
C TYR A 602 18.17 -2.68 -28.35
N ILE A 603 17.62 -2.52 -27.15
CA ILE A 603 17.22 -1.25 -26.56
C ILE A 603 17.73 -1.23 -25.12
N ARG A 604 18.66 -0.32 -24.83
CA ARG A 604 19.27 -0.21 -23.51
C ARG A 604 18.25 0.10 -22.43
N ASN A 605 18.42 -0.52 -21.25
CA ASN A 605 17.61 -0.15 -20.08
C ASN A 605 17.71 1.34 -19.81
N GLY A 606 16.58 1.94 -19.37
CA GLY A 606 16.48 3.35 -19.02
C GLY A 606 16.30 3.59 -17.52
N VAL A 607 17.00 4.58 -16.99
CA VAL A 607 16.79 5.10 -15.64
C VAL A 607 15.80 6.27 -15.66
N ASP A 608 14.94 6.33 -14.66
CA ASP A 608 14.04 7.48 -14.44
C ASP A 608 14.86 8.64 -13.87
N VAL A 609 15.27 9.56 -14.73
CA VAL A 609 16.16 10.68 -14.38
C VAL A 609 15.47 11.76 -13.54
N ASP A 610 14.16 11.77 -13.46
CA ASP A 610 13.40 12.66 -12.57
C ASP A 610 13.41 12.10 -11.14
N GLN A 611 13.26 10.79 -10.99
CA GLN A 611 13.34 10.10 -9.70
C GLN A 611 14.77 10.03 -9.17
N TYR A 612 15.75 9.81 -10.05
CA TYR A 612 17.19 9.70 -9.73
C TYR A 612 17.92 10.94 -10.26
N SER A 613 17.71 12.08 -9.62
CA SER A 613 18.41 13.33 -9.94
C SER A 613 19.53 13.60 -8.95
N ALA A 614 20.59 14.29 -9.40
CA ALA A 614 21.71 14.64 -8.56
C ALA A 614 21.34 15.69 -7.50
N ALA A 615 21.67 15.42 -6.24
CA ALA A 615 21.50 16.38 -5.14
C ALA A 615 22.66 17.37 -5.08
N ASP A 616 22.39 18.59 -4.60
CA ASP A 616 23.43 19.55 -4.25
C ASP A 616 24.10 19.20 -2.91
N LYS A 617 25.10 20.01 -2.52
CA LYS A 617 25.87 19.75 -1.30
C LYS A 617 25.05 19.91 -0.01
N GLU A 618 24.08 20.81 0.01
CA GLU A 618 23.22 21.07 1.16
C GLU A 618 22.25 19.90 1.34
N GLU A 619 21.63 19.48 0.27
CA GLU A 619 20.74 18.32 0.25
C GLU A 619 21.48 17.01 0.61
N LYS A 620 22.70 16.80 0.09
CA LYS A 620 23.54 15.66 0.48
C LYS A 620 23.82 15.64 1.98
N ALA A 621 24.13 16.78 2.58
CA ALA A 621 24.36 16.89 4.02
C ALA A 621 23.08 16.63 4.82
N ARG A 622 21.94 17.15 4.37
CA ARG A 622 20.61 16.90 4.94
C ARG A 622 20.25 15.40 4.89
N LEU A 623 20.45 14.77 3.75
CA LEU A 623 20.18 13.33 3.56
C LEU A 623 21.06 12.46 4.45
N ARG A 624 22.34 12.77 4.62
CA ARG A 624 23.22 12.06 5.56
C ARG A 624 22.69 12.09 6.99
N HIS A 625 22.23 13.24 7.44
CA HIS A 625 21.62 13.38 8.76
C HIS A 625 20.30 12.59 8.87
N GLN A 626 19.40 12.73 7.89
CA GLN A 626 18.10 12.06 7.86
C GLN A 626 18.22 10.53 7.84
N LEU A 627 19.20 10.00 7.11
CA LEU A 627 19.42 8.56 6.92
C LEU A 627 20.33 7.94 8.00
N ASP A 628 20.72 8.71 9.03
CA ASP A 628 21.65 8.28 10.07
C ASP A 628 22.94 7.69 9.46
N LEU A 629 23.53 8.46 8.53
CA LEU A 629 24.82 8.21 7.90
C LEU A 629 25.88 9.16 8.45
N PRO A 630 27.18 8.84 8.33
CA PRO A 630 28.26 9.71 8.76
C PRO A 630 28.16 11.11 8.15
N ALA A 631 28.07 12.15 8.98
CA ALA A 631 27.98 13.53 8.53
C ALA A 631 29.23 13.96 7.74
N SER A 632 30.41 13.44 8.11
CA SER A 632 31.67 13.58 7.40
C SER A 632 32.23 12.23 7.06
N GLY A 633 33.13 12.18 6.06
CA GLY A 633 33.73 10.95 5.57
C GLY A 633 33.29 10.60 4.16
N PHE A 634 33.99 9.63 3.58
CA PHE A 634 33.79 9.18 2.20
C PHE A 634 33.01 7.87 2.18
N ILE A 635 31.87 7.82 1.48
CA ILE A 635 30.97 6.67 1.50
C ILE A 635 30.93 6.01 0.12
N PHE A 636 31.49 4.79 0.04
CA PHE A 636 31.22 3.88 -1.05
C PHE A 636 29.85 3.23 -0.88
N VAL A 637 29.08 3.02 -1.96
CA VAL A 637 27.77 2.38 -1.91
C VAL A 637 27.64 1.25 -2.91
N TYR A 638 26.95 0.20 -2.50
CA TYR A 638 26.46 -0.87 -3.34
C TYR A 638 24.95 -1.00 -3.21
N THR A 639 24.24 -1.16 -4.33
CA THR A 639 22.82 -1.48 -4.36
C THR A 639 22.53 -2.73 -5.16
N GLY A 640 21.72 -3.66 -4.64
CA GLY A 640 21.31 -4.84 -5.37
C GLY A 640 21.08 -6.09 -4.54
N GLN A 641 20.77 -7.19 -5.20
CA GLN A 641 20.55 -8.47 -4.54
C GLN A 641 21.86 -9.08 -4.01
N PHE A 642 21.82 -9.70 -2.82
CA PHE A 642 22.94 -10.42 -2.23
C PHE A 642 22.93 -11.88 -2.71
N ILE A 643 23.45 -12.08 -3.92
CA ILE A 643 23.51 -13.38 -4.63
C ILE A 643 24.90 -13.60 -5.26
N PRO A 644 25.32 -14.85 -5.51
CA PRO A 644 26.70 -15.19 -5.95
C PRO A 644 27.19 -14.43 -7.19
N ARG A 645 26.31 -14.12 -8.16
CA ARG A 645 26.71 -13.41 -9.37
C ARG A 645 27.09 -11.94 -9.13
N LYS A 646 26.64 -11.36 -8.02
CA LYS A 646 26.97 -9.97 -7.61
C LYS A 646 28.34 -9.86 -6.94
N ASN A 647 28.94 -10.98 -6.56
CA ASN A 647 30.32 -11.07 -6.05
C ASN A 647 30.58 -10.19 -4.80
N ILE A 648 29.58 -10.09 -3.92
CA ILE A 648 29.63 -9.24 -2.72
C ILE A 648 30.79 -9.63 -1.78
N PRO A 649 31.06 -10.94 -1.53
CA PRO A 649 32.20 -11.34 -0.71
C PRO A 649 33.53 -10.75 -1.18
N PHE A 650 33.79 -10.73 -2.48
CA PHE A 650 34.99 -10.15 -3.08
C PHE A 650 35.09 -8.64 -2.83
N LEU A 651 33.98 -7.89 -2.96
CA LEU A 651 33.94 -6.45 -2.65
C LEU A 651 34.28 -6.20 -1.19
N LEU A 652 33.62 -6.93 -0.28
CA LEU A 652 33.81 -6.76 1.17
C LEU A 652 35.24 -7.10 1.63
N GLU A 653 35.82 -8.18 1.09
CA GLU A 653 37.18 -8.61 1.40
C GLU A 653 38.20 -7.52 1.01
N ASN A 654 38.12 -6.99 -0.20
CA ASN A 654 39.05 -5.97 -0.70
C ASN A 654 38.83 -4.60 -0.04
N TYR A 655 37.58 -4.23 0.26
CA TYR A 655 37.32 -3.05 1.06
C TYR A 655 37.97 -3.15 2.46
N VAL A 656 37.83 -4.27 3.15
CA VAL A 656 38.45 -4.49 4.45
C VAL A 656 39.97 -4.48 4.34
N LYS A 657 40.53 -5.14 3.32
CA LYS A 657 41.99 -5.15 3.10
C LYS A 657 42.60 -3.77 3.02
N ARG A 658 41.87 -2.82 2.41
CA ARG A 658 42.38 -1.45 2.22
C ARG A 658 41.94 -0.48 3.29
N PHE A 659 40.68 -0.48 3.70
CA PHE A 659 40.04 0.58 4.48
C PHE A 659 39.65 0.20 5.92
N ALA A 660 39.98 -1.01 6.41
CA ALA A 660 39.61 -1.42 7.75
C ALA A 660 40.09 -0.47 8.86
N ASN A 661 41.24 0.17 8.68
CA ASN A 661 41.84 1.10 9.63
C ASN A 661 41.61 2.60 9.28
N ASP A 662 40.99 2.90 8.15
CA ASP A 662 40.71 4.28 7.76
C ASP A 662 39.42 4.76 8.42
N LYS A 663 39.52 5.77 9.31
CA LYS A 663 38.40 6.28 10.09
C LYS A 663 37.43 7.14 9.28
N ASN A 664 37.79 7.54 8.08
CA ASN A 664 37.05 8.48 7.24
C ASN A 664 36.34 7.81 6.07
N VAL A 665 36.48 6.48 5.89
CA VAL A 665 35.91 5.75 4.75
C VAL A 665 34.87 4.73 5.22
N TYR A 666 33.73 4.72 4.56
CA TYR A 666 32.59 3.86 4.86
C TYR A 666 32.16 3.07 3.62
N LEU A 667 31.55 1.92 3.83
CA LEU A 667 30.88 1.12 2.79
C LEU A 667 29.44 0.88 3.17
N LEU A 668 28.51 1.43 2.38
CA LEU A 668 27.09 1.26 2.55
C LEU A 668 26.57 0.14 1.62
N MET A 669 25.86 -0.83 2.21
CA MET A 669 25.36 -2.01 1.53
C MET A 669 23.83 -2.03 1.57
N LEU A 670 23.19 -1.82 0.41
CA LEU A 670 21.73 -1.77 0.26
C LEU A 670 21.24 -2.98 -0.54
N GLY A 671 20.20 -3.64 -0.05
CA GLY A 671 19.55 -4.76 -0.72
C GLY A 671 19.34 -5.97 0.17
N ASP A 672 18.82 -7.04 -0.41
CA ASP A 672 18.48 -8.28 0.29
C ASP A 672 18.87 -9.50 -0.56
N GLY A 673 18.94 -10.67 0.06
CA GLY A 673 19.24 -11.91 -0.61
C GLY A 673 19.86 -12.97 0.31
N PRO A 674 20.05 -14.20 -0.19
CA PRO A 674 20.50 -15.33 0.64
C PRO A 674 21.88 -15.14 1.25
N GLU A 675 22.75 -14.29 0.68
CA GLU A 675 24.09 -14.02 1.20
C GLU A 675 24.12 -12.90 2.25
N LEU A 676 23.03 -12.11 2.43
CA LEU A 676 23.03 -10.94 3.33
C LEU A 676 23.35 -11.31 4.78
N GLU A 677 22.57 -12.18 5.40
CA GLU A 677 22.75 -12.50 6.82
C GLU A 677 24.09 -13.20 7.13
N PRO A 678 24.58 -14.16 6.33
CA PRO A 678 25.92 -14.69 6.48
C PRO A 678 27.02 -13.63 6.43
N LEU A 679 26.98 -12.72 5.44
CA LEU A 679 27.97 -11.67 5.29
C LEU A 679 27.90 -10.64 6.42
N LYS A 680 26.71 -10.21 6.81
CA LYS A 680 26.50 -9.30 7.94
C LYS A 680 27.12 -9.87 9.22
N LYS A 681 26.92 -11.15 9.49
CA LYS A 681 27.54 -11.85 10.63
C LYS A 681 29.07 -11.91 10.51
N GLN A 682 29.61 -12.21 9.33
CA GLN A 682 31.04 -12.32 9.08
C GLN A 682 31.75 -10.97 9.27
N TYR A 683 31.13 -9.88 8.82
CA TYR A 683 31.72 -8.54 8.84
C TYR A 683 31.24 -7.66 10.00
N GLN A 684 30.49 -8.17 10.97
CA GLN A 684 29.91 -7.43 12.10
C GLN A 684 30.94 -6.66 12.97
N LYS A 685 32.20 -7.05 12.93
CA LYS A 685 33.31 -6.39 13.68
C LYS A 685 33.80 -5.12 13.02
N TYR A 686 33.39 -4.84 11.77
CA TYR A 686 33.79 -3.66 11.02
C TYR A 686 32.65 -2.66 11.02
N ASP A 687 32.65 -1.73 11.97
CA ASP A 687 31.59 -0.72 12.21
C ASP A 687 31.36 0.25 11.04
N ARG A 688 32.31 0.35 10.10
CA ARG A 688 32.22 1.18 8.89
C ARG A 688 31.62 0.47 7.69
N ILE A 689 31.26 -0.81 7.81
CA ILE A 689 30.44 -1.51 6.83
C ILE A 689 28.99 -1.45 7.31
N ILE A 690 28.17 -0.63 6.66
CA ILE A 690 26.79 -0.34 7.07
C ILE A 690 25.82 -1.14 6.21
N PHE A 691 25.18 -2.15 6.79
CA PHE A 691 24.13 -2.93 6.12
C PHE A 691 22.75 -2.37 6.46
N ARG A 692 22.03 -1.85 5.48
CA ARG A 692 20.66 -1.29 5.65
C ARG A 692 19.55 -2.24 5.18
N GLY A 693 19.90 -3.33 4.47
CA GLY A 693 18.91 -4.25 3.91
C GLY A 693 18.17 -3.63 2.71
N ASN A 694 16.96 -4.11 2.45
CA ASN A 694 16.12 -3.60 1.36
C ASN A 694 15.46 -2.28 1.80
N VAL A 695 15.67 -1.21 1.03
CA VAL A 695 15.14 0.13 1.26
C VAL A 695 14.26 0.57 0.09
N SER A 696 13.30 1.48 0.33
CA SER A 696 12.40 2.00 -0.71
C SER A 696 12.91 3.30 -1.35
N ASN A 697 13.73 4.05 -0.62
CA ASN A 697 14.26 5.36 -0.99
C ASN A 697 15.73 5.28 -1.44
N VAL A 698 16.03 4.40 -2.40
CA VAL A 698 17.39 4.15 -2.93
C VAL A 698 18.03 5.43 -3.46
N ASN A 699 17.26 6.33 -4.11
CA ASN A 699 17.72 7.60 -4.62
C ASN A 699 18.30 8.51 -3.51
N GLU A 700 17.66 8.58 -2.34
CA GLU A 700 18.16 9.37 -1.21
C GLU A 700 19.49 8.83 -0.67
N TYR A 701 19.59 7.48 -0.57
CA TYR A 701 20.84 6.86 -0.15
C TYR A 701 21.98 7.08 -1.17
N LEU A 702 21.68 6.96 -2.48
CA LEU A 702 22.67 7.24 -3.52
C LEU A 702 23.15 8.68 -3.43
N ASN A 703 22.25 9.65 -3.33
CA ASN A 703 22.59 11.07 -3.18
C ASN A 703 23.36 11.40 -1.90
N ALA A 704 23.26 10.59 -0.85
CA ALA A 704 24.04 10.73 0.38
C ALA A 704 25.47 10.18 0.27
N CYS A 705 25.79 9.40 -0.79
CA CYS A 705 27.07 8.72 -0.98
C CYS A 705 28.01 9.43 -1.95
N ASP A 706 29.23 8.92 -2.10
CA ASP A 706 30.30 9.54 -2.90
C ASP A 706 30.68 8.72 -4.12
N VAL A 707 30.64 7.39 -4.06
CA VAL A 707 31.02 6.49 -5.16
C VAL A 707 30.19 5.19 -5.12
N TYR A 708 29.71 4.78 -6.26
CA TYR A 708 29.06 3.47 -6.42
C TYR A 708 30.06 2.39 -6.82
N VAL A 709 29.96 1.19 -6.22
CA VAL A 709 30.87 0.08 -6.54
C VAL A 709 30.07 -1.17 -6.95
N SER A 710 30.44 -1.79 -8.10
CA SER A 710 29.87 -3.08 -8.53
C SER A 710 30.97 -4.07 -8.95
N ALA A 711 31.03 -5.20 -8.24
CA ALA A 711 31.97 -6.29 -8.52
C ALA A 711 31.28 -7.47 -9.25
N SER A 712 30.16 -7.24 -9.92
CA SER A 712 29.35 -8.28 -10.55
C SER A 712 30.13 -9.12 -11.56
N LYS A 713 29.81 -10.43 -11.62
CA LYS A 713 30.36 -11.41 -12.59
C LYS A 713 29.56 -11.47 -13.89
N SER A 714 28.28 -11.07 -13.84
CA SER A 714 27.41 -11.01 -15.03
C SER A 714 26.17 -10.16 -14.75
N GLU A 715 25.69 -9.45 -15.77
CA GLU A 715 24.49 -8.59 -15.74
C GLU A 715 23.71 -8.71 -17.05
N GLY A 716 22.53 -8.08 -17.12
CA GLY A 716 21.88 -7.77 -18.38
C GLY A 716 22.29 -6.38 -18.86
N LEU A 717 21.80 -5.37 -18.18
CA LEU A 717 22.33 -4.00 -18.08
C LEU A 717 21.92 -3.50 -16.67
N PRO A 718 22.87 -3.22 -15.78
CA PRO A 718 22.60 -3.09 -14.34
C PRO A 718 21.90 -1.79 -13.99
N ASN A 719 20.65 -1.85 -13.55
CA ASN A 719 19.86 -0.67 -13.15
C ASN A 719 20.57 0.13 -12.04
N GLY A 720 21.12 -0.53 -11.01
CA GLY A 720 21.77 0.18 -9.89
C GLY A 720 22.97 1.03 -10.31
N VAL A 721 23.69 0.65 -11.37
CA VAL A 721 24.75 1.49 -11.95
C VAL A 721 24.13 2.72 -12.62
N LEU A 722 23.08 2.54 -13.43
CA LEU A 722 22.41 3.65 -14.11
C LEU A 722 21.75 4.62 -13.12
N GLU A 723 21.17 4.07 -12.05
CA GLU A 723 20.57 4.84 -10.95
C GLU A 723 21.63 5.70 -10.23
N ALA A 724 22.79 5.11 -9.92
CA ALA A 724 23.90 5.83 -9.31
C ALA A 724 24.45 6.93 -10.21
N MET A 725 24.66 6.64 -11.49
CA MET A 725 25.11 7.63 -12.48
C MET A 725 24.12 8.81 -12.58
N ALA A 726 22.83 8.55 -12.62
CA ALA A 726 21.79 9.58 -12.67
C ALA A 726 21.77 10.46 -11.41
N CYS A 727 22.10 9.91 -10.23
CA CYS A 727 22.30 10.65 -9.00
C CYS A 727 23.64 11.45 -8.96
N GLY A 728 24.41 11.47 -10.05
CA GLY A 728 25.64 12.24 -10.13
C GLY A 728 26.79 11.70 -9.29
N ILE A 729 26.83 10.38 -9.02
CA ILE A 729 27.97 9.74 -8.34
C ILE A 729 28.77 8.86 -9.30
N PRO A 730 30.12 8.93 -9.27
CA PRO A 730 30.96 8.13 -10.12
C PRO A 730 30.89 6.65 -9.77
N VAL A 731 31.29 5.80 -10.72
CA VAL A 731 31.13 4.34 -10.62
C VAL A 731 32.48 3.61 -10.67
N ILE A 732 32.65 2.57 -9.87
CA ILE A 732 33.74 1.60 -9.96
C ILE A 732 33.14 0.27 -10.35
N LEU A 733 33.49 -0.24 -11.54
CA LEU A 733 32.84 -1.36 -12.18
C LEU A 733 33.84 -2.49 -12.50
N SER A 734 33.45 -3.75 -12.34
CA SER A 734 34.21 -4.87 -12.91
C SER A 734 34.14 -4.86 -14.45
N ASP A 735 35.16 -5.33 -15.14
CA ASP A 735 35.31 -5.29 -16.59
C ASP A 735 34.48 -6.34 -17.36
N ILE A 736 33.28 -6.66 -16.87
CA ILE A 736 32.34 -7.50 -17.62
C ILE A 736 31.76 -6.72 -18.82
N VAL A 737 31.42 -7.41 -19.87
CA VAL A 737 30.96 -6.78 -21.15
C VAL A 737 29.81 -5.78 -20.98
N GLN A 738 28.92 -6.00 -20.01
CA GLN A 738 27.80 -5.09 -19.71
C GLN A 738 28.23 -3.83 -18.98
N HIS A 739 29.28 -3.88 -18.18
CA HIS A 739 29.89 -2.72 -17.56
C HIS A 739 30.78 -1.97 -18.53
N GLN A 740 31.49 -2.71 -19.40
CA GLN A 740 32.26 -2.11 -20.50
C GLN A 740 31.34 -1.29 -21.41
N GLU A 741 30.16 -1.80 -21.79
CA GLU A 741 29.18 -1.07 -22.61
C GLU A 741 28.76 0.27 -21.98
N ILE A 742 28.64 0.35 -20.63
CA ILE A 742 28.33 1.60 -19.92
C ILE A 742 29.57 2.50 -19.91
N TYR A 743 30.74 1.96 -19.62
CA TYR A 743 31.99 2.69 -19.50
C TYR A 743 32.47 3.27 -20.84
N GLU A 744 32.24 2.57 -21.94
CA GLU A 744 32.56 2.99 -23.30
C GLU A 744 31.67 4.17 -23.78
N ALA A 745 30.51 4.40 -23.18
CA ALA A 745 29.71 5.58 -23.47
C ALA A 745 30.44 6.88 -23.06
N ASP A 746 31.17 6.87 -21.96
CA ASP A 746 32.12 7.90 -21.52
C ASP A 746 33.03 7.33 -20.41
N ALA A 747 34.34 7.21 -20.70
CA ALA A 747 35.30 6.68 -19.71
C ALA A 747 35.53 7.63 -18.52
N GLY A 748 35.06 8.86 -18.58
CA GLY A 748 35.13 9.84 -17.48
C GLY A 748 34.18 9.56 -16.32
N ILE A 749 33.28 8.58 -16.42
CA ILE A 749 32.29 8.25 -15.39
C ILE A 749 32.86 7.60 -14.13
N GLY A 750 34.14 7.15 -14.15
CA GLY A 750 34.73 6.49 -12.99
C GLY A 750 35.90 5.57 -13.32
N TYR A 751 35.86 4.33 -12.80
CA TYR A 751 36.95 3.36 -12.97
C TYR A 751 36.44 1.97 -13.38
N LEU A 752 37.11 1.35 -14.34
CA LEU A 752 36.84 -0.04 -14.75
C LEU A 752 37.99 -0.95 -14.30
N PHE A 753 37.71 -1.85 -13.34
CA PHE A 753 38.69 -2.76 -12.79
C PHE A 753 38.56 -4.19 -13.37
N LYS A 754 39.66 -4.90 -13.44
CA LYS A 754 39.68 -6.27 -13.95
C LYS A 754 38.96 -7.24 -13.00
N LEU A 755 38.02 -8.00 -13.54
CA LEU A 755 37.19 -8.94 -12.77
C LEU A 755 38.02 -9.90 -11.94
N ASN A 756 37.69 -10.01 -10.65
CA ASN A 756 38.42 -10.82 -9.63
C ASN A 756 39.88 -10.39 -9.36
N ASP A 757 40.28 -9.21 -9.80
CA ASP A 757 41.57 -8.63 -9.44
C ASP A 757 41.37 -7.63 -8.25
N GLY A 758 41.68 -8.09 -7.04
CA GLY A 758 41.49 -7.31 -5.82
C GLY A 758 42.39 -6.07 -5.72
N GLU A 759 43.62 -6.15 -6.26
CA GLU A 759 44.55 -5.00 -6.26
C GLU A 759 44.11 -3.93 -7.22
N ASP A 760 43.54 -4.31 -8.36
CA ASP A 760 42.99 -3.36 -9.33
C ASP A 760 41.71 -2.70 -8.80
N LEU A 761 40.82 -3.43 -8.11
CA LEU A 761 39.68 -2.86 -7.39
C LEU A 761 40.12 -1.84 -6.33
N ILE A 762 41.12 -2.19 -5.51
CA ILE A 762 41.68 -1.29 -4.48
C ILE A 762 42.29 -0.05 -5.15
N THR A 763 42.99 -0.21 -6.25
CA THR A 763 43.59 0.90 -7.02
C THR A 763 42.49 1.86 -7.50
N GLY A 764 41.37 1.35 -8.04
CA GLY A 764 40.24 2.16 -8.46
C GLY A 764 39.58 2.91 -7.30
N MET A 765 39.39 2.24 -6.16
CA MET A 765 38.85 2.86 -4.95
C MET A 765 39.76 3.96 -4.40
N ASP A 766 41.07 3.71 -4.33
CA ASP A 766 42.07 4.71 -3.88
C ASP A 766 42.18 5.90 -4.84
N GLN A 767 42.18 5.64 -6.13
CA GLN A 767 42.27 6.68 -7.14
C GLN A 767 41.11 7.67 -7.03
N ILE A 768 39.88 7.20 -6.93
CA ILE A 768 38.71 8.10 -6.80
C ILE A 768 38.71 8.79 -5.45
N TYR A 769 39.00 8.06 -4.35
CA TYR A 769 39.04 8.63 -3.00
C TYR A 769 40.08 9.74 -2.83
N THR A 770 41.28 9.55 -3.39
CA THR A 770 42.42 10.46 -3.16
C THR A 770 42.55 11.57 -4.21
N SER A 771 41.97 11.39 -5.40
CA SER A 771 42.15 12.35 -6.52
C SER A 771 41.39 13.67 -6.36
N GLY A 772 40.34 13.70 -5.53
CA GLY A 772 39.43 14.86 -5.43
C GLY A 772 38.54 15.05 -6.67
N LYS A 773 38.50 14.07 -7.61
CA LYS A 773 37.77 14.17 -8.88
C LYS A 773 36.38 13.53 -8.85
N ALA A 774 35.95 13.02 -7.69
CA ALA A 774 34.66 12.32 -7.60
C ALA A 774 33.48 13.20 -8.06
N GLU A 775 33.48 14.50 -7.75
CA GLU A 775 32.44 15.45 -8.16
C GLU A 775 32.43 15.67 -9.69
N GLU A 776 33.59 15.79 -10.31
CA GLU A 776 33.72 15.96 -11.77
C GLU A 776 33.26 14.67 -12.51
N GLN A 777 33.75 13.51 -12.05
CA GLN A 777 33.37 12.20 -12.62
C GLN A 777 31.88 11.89 -12.40
N GLY A 778 31.31 12.30 -11.28
CA GLY A 778 29.87 12.21 -10.98
C GLY A 778 29.03 13.06 -11.93
N ARG A 779 29.48 14.28 -12.24
CA ARG A 779 28.82 15.14 -13.24
C ARG A 779 28.82 14.48 -14.62
N ILE A 780 29.97 13.95 -15.07
CA ILE A 780 30.07 13.20 -16.33
C ILE A 780 29.16 11.97 -16.31
N ALA A 781 29.10 11.24 -15.21
CA ALA A 781 28.21 10.08 -15.07
C ALA A 781 26.73 10.47 -15.21
N CYS A 782 26.30 11.58 -14.59
CA CYS A 782 24.95 12.11 -14.72
C CYS A 782 24.62 12.49 -16.17
N GLU A 783 25.48 13.25 -16.83
CA GLU A 783 25.30 13.64 -18.24
C GLU A 783 25.23 12.41 -19.17
N THR A 784 26.07 11.41 -18.92
CA THR A 784 26.09 10.14 -19.66
C THR A 784 24.80 9.35 -19.45
N ALA A 785 24.28 9.28 -18.20
CA ALA A 785 23.01 8.63 -17.90
C ALA A 785 21.83 9.30 -18.62
N HIS A 786 21.74 10.62 -18.59
CA HIS A 786 20.74 11.40 -19.30
C HIS A 786 20.80 11.21 -20.81
N MET A 787 22.01 11.27 -21.39
CA MET A 787 22.22 11.21 -22.83
C MET A 787 21.96 9.81 -23.42
N TYR A 788 22.41 8.76 -22.74
CA TYR A 788 22.44 7.40 -23.32
C TYR A 788 21.49 6.40 -22.67
N PHE A 789 21.13 6.60 -21.38
CA PHE A 789 20.43 5.62 -20.57
C PHE A 789 19.18 6.15 -19.89
N SER A 790 18.58 7.23 -20.38
CA SER A 790 17.34 7.78 -19.78
C SER A 790 16.10 6.97 -20.19
N ALA A 791 15.12 6.88 -19.28
CA ALA A 791 13.85 6.20 -19.53
C ALA A 791 13.05 6.79 -20.70
N PRO A 792 12.97 8.12 -20.89
CA PRO A 792 12.35 8.71 -22.07
C PRO A 792 12.98 8.25 -23.38
N LYS A 793 14.32 8.18 -23.46
CA LYS A 793 15.02 7.69 -24.65
C LYS A 793 14.72 6.21 -24.91
N MET A 794 14.76 5.37 -23.89
CA MET A 794 14.40 3.96 -23.99
C MET A 794 12.95 3.81 -24.50
N SER A 795 12.00 4.51 -23.87
CA SER A 795 10.59 4.43 -24.26
C SER A 795 10.38 4.87 -25.72
N LYS A 796 11.03 5.94 -26.17
CA LYS A 796 10.96 6.40 -27.55
C LYS A 796 11.39 5.31 -28.55
N GLN A 797 12.46 4.59 -28.28
CA GLN A 797 12.90 3.47 -29.11
C GLN A 797 11.87 2.33 -29.16
N TYR A 798 11.23 2.00 -28.00
CA TYR A 798 10.13 1.05 -28.00
C TYR A 798 8.91 1.53 -28.78
N GLN A 799 8.57 2.80 -28.71
CA GLN A 799 7.46 3.40 -29.47
C GLN A 799 7.68 3.24 -30.99
N GLU A 800 8.89 3.46 -31.47
CA GLU A 800 9.27 3.23 -32.88
C GLU A 800 9.07 1.75 -33.27
N VAL A 801 9.47 0.82 -32.42
CA VAL A 801 9.24 -0.63 -32.64
C VAL A 801 7.75 -0.95 -32.66
N TYR A 802 6.96 -0.40 -31.74
CA TYR A 802 5.52 -0.65 -31.68
C TYR A 802 4.79 -0.12 -32.93
N GLN A 803 5.11 1.10 -33.37
CA GLN A 803 4.55 1.69 -34.60
C GLN A 803 4.87 0.84 -35.84
N LYS A 804 6.12 0.39 -35.96
CA LYS A 804 6.56 -0.47 -37.06
C LYS A 804 5.82 -1.82 -37.06
N ILE A 805 5.67 -2.44 -35.88
CA ILE A 805 4.97 -3.73 -35.75
C ILE A 805 3.46 -3.55 -35.99
N ALA A 806 2.84 -2.48 -35.47
CA ALA A 806 1.43 -2.20 -35.71
C ALA A 806 1.11 -1.92 -37.18
N GLY A 807 2.11 -1.58 -38.02
CA GLY A 807 1.94 -1.31 -39.46
C GLY A 807 1.50 0.13 -39.75
N ARG A 808 1.80 1.07 -38.84
CA ARG A 808 1.52 2.50 -39.00
C ARG A 808 2.80 3.24 -39.39
N LYS A 809 2.79 4.03 -40.45
CA LYS A 809 3.91 4.91 -40.82
C LYS A 809 3.91 6.13 -39.90
N ASN A 810 5.12 6.55 -39.47
CA ASN A 810 5.32 7.86 -38.86
C ASN A 810 4.77 8.93 -39.83
N HIS A 811 3.77 9.66 -39.41
CA HIS A 811 3.52 10.98 -39.92
C HIS A 811 4.45 11.92 -39.16
N GLY A 812 5.54 12.35 -39.84
CA GLY A 812 6.56 13.25 -39.35
C GLY A 812 6.01 14.61 -38.97
#